data_2bf37145c4e71364529eaa4f73c3a347
#
_entry.id   2bf37145c4e71364529eaa4f73c3a347
#
_cell.length_a   1.000
_cell.length_b   1.000
_cell.length_c   1.000
_cell.angle_alpha   90.00
_cell.angle_beta   90.00
_cell.angle_gamma   90.00
#
_symmetry.space_group_name_H-M   'P 1'
#
loop_
_entity.id
_entity.type
_entity.pdbx_description
1 polymer ?
#
loop_
_entity_poly.entity_id
_entity_poly.type
_entity_poly.pdbx_seq_one_letter_code
_entity_poly.pdbx_strand_id
1 'polypeptide(L)'
;MLRRLTILFIIKFITMLTIVSCANIGSPDGGRYDEEPPEVVSAIPADRAVNVDKQKISILFNEFVKLTNASEKVVISPPQLEVANVRAAGKRIKVTLFDSLQSNTTYTVDFSDAIEDNNEGNPMGFYTYSFSTGPVIDTMEMSGHVLAAENLEPVKGMLVGLYRADSTYDDSLFRTKPLVRVSRTNGSGHFTIKGIAPGQYRIFALQDGDGDYRFSQKSEAIAFDTLVYVPSSRPDLRMDTCWRDSIYYDSIRVVPYTHYLPDDIVLFSFLEGKQDLHLLKMERPEPDWFKIYFTAPVDTLPVIRGLNFNDSCLVLEASEHNDTLTYWITDTAFTHRTDSLEMEMRSLDTDTLGFLGWRTDTFMLVARTGWAKIRDEKQKKIDEWNKEREKKVKKSKKPLPPEQNPYEQDFLDVKISPTGALDPNRNVMIQSSEPISSIDTAHIHLYVVRDSNLYEEPYLLLPTPHKARSYTLYAEWQPDYKYAVAVDSAAIMGVMGHTNRKVRTELRVRNLNEYGTLIVNLLTKDTCMVVQLLNGSDRVVTQQRVSSSGVAEFYYLSPEIYYMRCFVDINGNGKWDVGDYGQGLQPERVYYFPKPMNVRAGWDVEQEWDVQSIPVMRQKPAELIKQKADKEKTPRERNKERDAEKAKRK
;
A
#
# COMPACT_ATOMS: atom_id res chain seq x y z
N MET A 1 71.56 -36.21 -44.27
CA MET A 1 70.09 -36.12 -44.09
C MET A 1 69.71 -35.80 -42.67
N LEU A 2 70.30 -36.45 -41.68
CA LEU A 2 69.91 -36.27 -40.23
C LEU A 2 70.06 -34.83 -39.74
N ARG A 3 71.09 -34.09 -40.09
CA ARG A 3 71.30 -32.69 -39.64
C ARG A 3 70.27 -31.69 -40.20
N ARG A 4 69.63 -31.98 -41.31
CA ARG A 4 68.57 -31.11 -41.86
C ARG A 4 67.24 -31.39 -41.18
N LEU A 5 67.01 -32.66 -40.75
CA LEU A 5 65.80 -33.03 -40.01
C LEU A 5 65.78 -32.46 -38.59
N THR A 6 66.94 -32.45 -37.90
CA THR A 6 67.09 -31.84 -36.57
C THR A 6 66.88 -30.35 -36.59
N ILE A 7 67.43 -29.64 -37.60
CA ILE A 7 67.22 -28.21 -37.76
C ILE A 7 65.72 -27.87 -38.03
N LEU A 8 65.06 -28.65 -38.86
CA LEU A 8 63.63 -28.49 -39.12
C LEU A 8 62.79 -28.74 -37.86
N PHE A 9 63.18 -29.69 -37.03
CA PHE A 9 62.50 -30.02 -35.79
C PHE A 9 62.68 -28.91 -34.74
N ILE A 10 63.87 -28.34 -34.66
CA ILE A 10 64.18 -27.22 -33.76
C ILE A 10 63.45 -25.94 -34.19
N ILE A 11 63.36 -25.67 -35.52
CA ILE A 11 62.61 -24.53 -36.04
C ILE A 11 61.10 -24.71 -35.79
N LYS A 12 60.53 -25.89 -35.98
CA LYS A 12 59.12 -26.17 -35.63
C LYS A 12 58.85 -26.05 -34.12
N PHE A 13 59.81 -26.50 -33.30
CA PHE A 13 59.67 -26.38 -31.83
C PHE A 13 59.75 -24.95 -31.34
N ILE A 14 60.60 -24.12 -31.92
CA ILE A 14 60.71 -22.69 -31.64
C ILE A 14 59.47 -21.95 -32.14
N THR A 15 58.93 -22.27 -33.32
CA THR A 15 57.67 -21.70 -33.82
C THR A 15 56.46 -22.12 -32.98
N MET A 16 56.46 -23.33 -32.43
CA MET A 16 55.39 -23.77 -31.52
C MET A 16 55.45 -23.11 -30.15
N LEU A 17 56.67 -22.75 -29.66
CA LEU A 17 56.83 -21.99 -28.41
C LEU A 17 56.41 -20.52 -28.54
N THR A 18 56.44 -19.92 -29.72
CA THR A 18 56.03 -18.54 -29.95
C THR A 18 54.51 -18.36 -30.10
N ILE A 19 53.78 -19.46 -30.33
CA ILE A 19 52.31 -19.44 -30.49
C ILE A 19 51.57 -19.58 -29.12
N VAL A 20 52.29 -19.95 -28.05
CA VAL A 20 51.69 -20.10 -26.69
C VAL A 20 51.96 -18.88 -25.80
N SER A 21 52.31 -17.74 -26.38
CA SER A 21 52.33 -16.49 -25.63
C SER A 21 50.90 -15.97 -25.54
N CYS A 22 50.11 -16.50 -24.61
CA CYS A 22 48.93 -15.80 -24.11
C CYS A 22 49.41 -14.51 -23.47
N ALA A 23 49.37 -13.42 -24.23
CA ALA A 23 49.38 -12.11 -23.64
C ALA A 23 48.08 -11.99 -22.81
N ASN A 24 48.18 -12.11 -21.51
CA ASN A 24 47.14 -11.57 -20.63
C ASN A 24 47.03 -10.09 -20.95
N ILE A 25 45.95 -9.70 -21.58
CA ILE A 25 45.57 -8.29 -21.66
C ILE A 25 45.30 -7.86 -20.23
N GLY A 26 46.32 -7.45 -19.51
CA GLY A 26 46.16 -6.73 -18.27
C GLY A 26 45.42 -5.42 -18.60
N SER A 27 44.14 -5.36 -18.36
CA SER A 27 43.49 -4.07 -18.24
C SER A 27 44.25 -3.32 -17.14
N PRO A 28 44.76 -2.10 -17.38
CA PRO A 28 45.37 -1.33 -16.32
C PRO A 28 44.38 -1.23 -15.16
N ASP A 29 44.78 -1.70 -13.99
CA ASP A 29 44.06 -1.44 -12.75
C ASP A 29 44.14 0.07 -12.57
N GLY A 30 43.09 0.81 -12.91
CA GLY A 30 43.04 2.27 -12.94
C GLY A 30 43.69 2.89 -11.68
N GLY A 31 44.01 4.16 -11.72
CA GLY A 31 44.54 4.94 -10.59
C GLY A 31 43.59 4.89 -9.37
N ARG A 32 43.92 5.64 -8.33
CA ARG A 32 43.04 5.85 -7.18
C ARG A 32 41.71 6.42 -7.69
N TYR A 33 40.59 5.97 -7.09
CA TYR A 33 39.29 6.56 -7.40
C TYR A 33 39.31 8.04 -7.05
N ASP A 34 38.70 8.85 -7.93
CA ASP A 34 38.35 10.22 -7.61
C ASP A 34 37.22 10.24 -6.58
N GLU A 35 37.40 10.98 -5.49
CA GLU A 35 36.40 11.14 -4.43
C GLU A 35 35.85 12.58 -4.38
N GLU A 36 36.37 13.46 -5.23
CA GLU A 36 35.92 14.84 -5.33
C GLU A 36 34.64 14.92 -6.18
N PRO A 37 33.59 15.65 -5.71
CA PRO A 37 32.37 15.84 -6.50
C PRO A 37 32.62 16.88 -7.61
N PRO A 38 31.82 16.85 -8.69
CA PRO A 38 31.89 17.85 -9.75
C PRO A 38 31.53 19.25 -9.23
N GLU A 39 32.25 20.25 -9.68
CA GLU A 39 32.04 21.65 -9.34
C GLU A 39 31.63 22.49 -10.55
N VAL A 40 30.72 23.46 -10.33
CA VAL A 40 30.32 24.42 -11.38
C VAL A 40 31.44 25.44 -11.65
N VAL A 41 31.90 25.50 -12.88
CA VAL A 41 32.89 26.48 -13.33
C VAL A 41 32.21 27.76 -13.81
N SER A 42 31.15 27.65 -14.61
CA SER A 42 30.42 28.79 -15.14
C SER A 42 29.04 28.36 -15.67
N ALA A 43 28.15 29.31 -15.82
CA ALA A 43 26.87 29.11 -16.47
C ALA A 43 26.57 30.23 -17.47
N ILE A 44 25.80 29.91 -18.51
CA ILE A 44 25.32 30.86 -19.52
C ILE A 44 23.82 30.65 -19.71
N PRO A 45 22.95 31.65 -19.33
CA PRO A 45 23.29 32.86 -18.58
C PRO A 45 23.99 32.57 -17.25
N ALA A 46 24.65 33.55 -16.65
CA ALA A 46 25.27 33.36 -15.35
C ALA A 46 24.24 32.98 -14.29
N ASP A 47 24.66 32.20 -13.29
CA ASP A 47 23.76 31.94 -12.16
C ASP A 47 23.37 33.28 -11.49
N ARG A 48 22.09 33.39 -11.12
CA ARG A 48 21.45 34.60 -10.60
C ARG A 48 21.47 35.80 -11.55
N ALA A 49 21.56 35.57 -12.88
CA ALA A 49 21.46 36.65 -13.86
C ALA A 49 20.05 37.25 -13.86
N VAL A 50 19.95 38.54 -14.11
CA VAL A 50 18.72 39.31 -14.24
C VAL A 50 18.47 39.78 -15.68
N ASN A 51 17.24 40.15 -16.01
CA ASN A 51 16.81 40.59 -17.36
C ASN A 51 17.20 39.58 -18.45
N VAL A 52 17.03 38.30 -18.14
CA VAL A 52 17.33 37.19 -19.07
C VAL A 52 16.14 36.96 -19.99
N ASP A 53 16.39 36.93 -21.29
CA ASP A 53 15.42 36.64 -22.34
C ASP A 53 15.63 35.29 -23.03
N LYS A 54 16.64 34.54 -22.59
CA LYS A 54 17.07 33.30 -23.23
C LYS A 54 16.47 32.06 -22.56
N GLN A 55 15.87 31.18 -23.36
CA GLN A 55 15.31 29.90 -22.97
C GLN A 55 16.35 28.75 -22.89
N LYS A 56 17.60 29.02 -23.30
CA LYS A 56 18.70 28.03 -23.32
C LYS A 56 19.72 28.33 -22.25
N ILE A 57 19.93 27.36 -21.37
CA ILE A 57 20.87 27.42 -20.26
C ILE A 57 21.96 26.38 -20.49
N SER A 58 23.21 26.75 -20.22
CA SER A 58 24.37 25.84 -20.31
C SER A 58 25.25 26.00 -19.09
N ILE A 59 25.38 24.98 -18.26
CA ILE A 59 26.18 24.96 -17.04
C ILE A 59 27.43 24.13 -17.32
N LEU A 60 28.60 24.70 -17.10
CA LEU A 60 29.93 24.06 -17.31
C LEU A 60 30.48 23.59 -15.98
N PHE A 61 30.99 22.37 -15.94
CA PHE A 61 31.63 21.74 -14.79
C PHE A 61 33.15 21.55 -15.03
N ASN A 62 33.88 21.36 -13.93
CA ASN A 62 35.34 21.06 -13.96
C ASN A 62 35.62 19.71 -14.62
N GLU A 63 34.66 18.76 -14.57
CA GLU A 63 34.79 17.40 -15.08
C GLU A 63 33.60 16.95 -15.91
N PHE A 64 33.63 15.70 -16.43
CA PHE A 64 32.50 15.09 -17.15
C PHE A 64 31.39 14.70 -16.19
N VAL A 65 30.15 15.12 -16.48
CA VAL A 65 28.99 14.90 -15.63
C VAL A 65 27.93 14.08 -16.35
N LYS A 66 27.12 13.37 -15.55
CA LYS A 66 25.90 12.71 -15.98
C LYS A 66 24.73 13.15 -15.11
N LEU A 67 23.52 12.90 -15.59
CA LEU A 67 22.29 13.12 -14.85
C LEU A 67 21.62 11.78 -14.54
N THR A 68 21.37 11.54 -13.27
CA THR A 68 20.72 10.31 -12.79
C THR A 68 19.27 10.61 -12.46
N ASN A 69 18.32 9.87 -13.08
CA ASN A 69 16.87 10.04 -12.91
C ASN A 69 16.39 11.50 -13.09
N ALA A 70 16.87 12.16 -14.14
CA ALA A 70 16.60 13.59 -14.36
C ALA A 70 15.10 13.92 -14.44
N SER A 71 14.25 13.05 -14.99
CA SER A 71 12.81 13.25 -15.09
C SER A 71 12.08 13.28 -13.74
N GLU A 72 12.64 12.60 -12.74
CA GLU A 72 12.07 12.54 -11.39
C GLU A 72 12.65 13.61 -10.46
N LYS A 73 13.96 13.90 -10.62
CA LYS A 73 14.72 14.72 -9.70
C LYS A 73 14.82 16.19 -10.09
N VAL A 74 14.82 16.48 -11.41
CA VAL A 74 14.97 17.87 -11.86
C VAL A 74 13.61 18.56 -11.87
N VAL A 75 13.50 19.64 -11.12
CA VAL A 75 12.28 20.45 -11.03
C VAL A 75 12.54 21.86 -11.56
N ILE A 76 11.73 22.28 -12.50
CA ILE A 76 11.77 23.64 -13.06
C ILE A 76 10.58 24.44 -12.52
N SER A 77 10.85 25.60 -11.96
CA SER A 77 9.84 26.47 -11.37
C SER A 77 9.99 27.91 -11.85
N PRO A 78 8.95 28.56 -12.42
CA PRO A 78 7.60 28.03 -12.67
C PRO A 78 7.58 26.77 -13.54
N PRO A 79 6.56 25.89 -13.39
CA PRO A 79 6.46 24.66 -14.17
C PRO A 79 6.34 24.94 -15.65
N GLN A 80 6.78 24.01 -16.48
CA GLN A 80 6.73 24.08 -17.94
C GLN A 80 5.68 23.09 -18.44
N LEU A 81 4.68 23.54 -19.18
CA LEU A 81 3.67 22.67 -19.79
C LEU A 81 4.29 21.83 -20.92
N GLU A 82 5.16 22.43 -21.72
CA GLU A 82 5.99 21.67 -22.65
C GLU A 82 7.26 21.19 -21.93
N VAL A 83 7.44 19.87 -21.86
CA VAL A 83 8.53 19.25 -21.09
C VAL A 83 9.88 19.79 -21.54
N ALA A 84 10.59 20.45 -20.63
CA ALA A 84 11.91 21.00 -20.89
C ALA A 84 12.94 19.90 -21.21
N ASN A 85 13.85 20.18 -22.14
CA ASN A 85 14.95 19.25 -22.46
C ASN A 85 16.15 19.50 -21.56
N VAL A 86 16.38 18.58 -20.61
CA VAL A 86 17.52 18.63 -19.70
C VAL A 86 18.45 17.46 -20.00
N ARG A 87 19.71 17.76 -20.39
CA ARG A 87 20.67 16.70 -20.76
C ARG A 87 22.11 17.06 -20.40
N ALA A 88 22.86 16.04 -20.01
CA ALA A 88 24.32 16.13 -19.90
C ALA A 88 24.97 15.96 -21.28
N ALA A 89 26.01 16.75 -21.54
CA ALA A 89 26.81 16.72 -22.78
C ALA A 89 28.28 16.99 -22.44
N GLY A 90 29.03 15.95 -22.14
CA GLY A 90 30.42 16.05 -21.71
C GLY A 90 30.54 16.74 -20.33
N LYS A 91 31.27 17.85 -20.28
CA LYS A 91 31.40 18.68 -19.07
C LYS A 91 30.28 19.71 -18.91
N ARG A 92 29.16 19.57 -19.64
CA ARG A 92 28.08 20.56 -19.61
C ARG A 92 26.74 19.91 -19.39
N ILE A 93 25.91 20.58 -18.61
CA ILE A 93 24.48 20.34 -18.58
C ILE A 93 23.81 21.43 -19.42
N LYS A 94 22.91 21.01 -20.33
CA LYS A 94 22.12 21.89 -21.18
C LYS A 94 20.66 21.75 -20.81
N VAL A 95 20.01 22.89 -20.53
CA VAL A 95 18.57 22.99 -20.30
C VAL A 95 17.97 23.85 -21.39
N THR A 96 16.90 23.37 -22.03
CA THR A 96 16.13 24.14 -23.01
C THR A 96 14.70 24.18 -22.55
N LEU A 97 14.20 25.38 -22.28
CA LEU A 97 12.79 25.65 -21.96
C LEU A 97 12.06 25.88 -23.30
N PHE A 98 10.85 25.36 -23.42
CA PHE A 98 10.07 25.52 -24.65
C PHE A 98 8.93 26.52 -24.46
N ASP A 99 8.36 26.60 -23.26
CA ASP A 99 7.34 27.61 -22.95
C ASP A 99 7.93 29.03 -22.97
N SER A 100 7.11 30.00 -23.37
CA SER A 100 7.47 31.41 -23.31
C SER A 100 7.76 31.85 -21.89
N LEU A 101 8.88 32.55 -21.68
CA LEU A 101 9.25 33.06 -20.36
C LEU A 101 8.26 34.13 -19.89
N GLN A 102 7.78 33.97 -18.65
CA GLN A 102 6.93 34.96 -17.99
C GLN A 102 7.76 36.19 -17.63
N SER A 103 7.21 37.39 -17.81
CA SER A 103 7.87 38.64 -17.45
C SER A 103 8.02 38.82 -15.94
N ASN A 104 9.08 39.51 -15.50
CA ASN A 104 9.37 39.81 -14.09
C ASN A 104 9.27 38.58 -13.18
N THR A 105 9.82 37.45 -13.63
CA THR A 105 9.68 36.16 -12.95
C THR A 105 11.05 35.53 -12.74
N THR A 106 11.31 35.09 -11.51
CA THR A 106 12.49 34.28 -11.18
C THR A 106 12.24 32.83 -11.57
N TYR A 107 13.12 32.26 -12.39
CA TYR A 107 13.15 30.85 -12.75
C TYR A 107 14.17 30.11 -11.92
N THR A 108 13.83 28.92 -11.44
CA THR A 108 14.73 28.02 -10.75
C THR A 108 14.74 26.68 -11.46
N VAL A 109 15.93 26.10 -11.65
CA VAL A 109 16.15 24.73 -12.10
C VAL A 109 16.82 24.01 -10.94
N ASP A 110 16.04 23.28 -10.19
CA ASP A 110 16.54 22.48 -9.06
C ASP A 110 16.92 21.10 -9.57
N PHE A 111 18.19 20.77 -9.54
CA PHE A 111 18.70 19.47 -9.95
C PHE A 111 18.66 18.45 -8.80
N SER A 112 18.32 18.88 -7.59
CA SER A 112 18.40 18.02 -6.40
C SER A 112 19.78 17.35 -6.32
N ASP A 113 19.84 16.04 -6.17
CA ASP A 113 21.04 15.20 -6.17
C ASP A 113 21.24 14.45 -7.52
N ALA A 114 20.68 14.96 -8.62
CA ALA A 114 20.73 14.28 -9.92
C ALA A 114 22.11 14.37 -10.61
N ILE A 115 22.97 15.35 -10.24
CA ILE A 115 24.25 15.58 -10.89
C ILE A 115 25.31 14.72 -10.23
N GLU A 116 25.95 13.89 -11.04
CA GLU A 116 27.06 13.02 -10.63
C GLU A 116 28.21 13.13 -11.64
N ASP A 117 29.46 12.89 -11.21
CA ASP A 117 30.54 12.70 -12.15
C ASP A 117 30.28 11.47 -13.03
N ASN A 118 30.76 11.48 -14.24
CA ASN A 118 30.51 10.42 -15.22
C ASN A 118 31.30 9.14 -14.93
N ASN A 119 32.44 9.23 -14.30
CA ASN A 119 33.38 8.13 -14.12
C ASN A 119 33.12 7.40 -12.81
N GLU A 120 33.21 8.08 -11.70
CA GLU A 120 33.07 7.54 -10.34
C GLU A 120 31.63 7.58 -9.82
N GLY A 121 30.78 8.47 -10.33
CA GLY A 121 29.41 8.66 -9.87
C GLY A 121 29.36 9.39 -8.53
N ASN A 122 30.37 10.24 -8.23
CA ASN A 122 30.34 11.08 -7.04
C ASN A 122 29.25 12.15 -7.21
N PRO A 123 28.28 12.25 -6.28
CA PRO A 123 27.22 13.24 -6.40
C PRO A 123 27.75 14.63 -6.06
N MET A 124 27.32 15.61 -6.84
CA MET A 124 27.56 17.01 -6.53
C MET A 124 26.85 17.46 -5.23
N GLY A 125 25.80 16.74 -4.83
CA GLY A 125 24.86 17.18 -3.80
C GLY A 125 23.75 18.05 -4.38
N PHE A 126 23.05 18.77 -3.52
CA PHE A 126 21.93 19.60 -3.93
C PHE A 126 22.40 20.85 -4.65
N TYR A 127 21.99 21.00 -5.92
CA TYR A 127 22.32 22.16 -6.73
C TYR A 127 21.07 22.76 -7.37
N THR A 128 20.91 24.08 -7.23
CA THR A 128 19.84 24.85 -7.86
C THR A 128 20.45 26.02 -8.64
N TYR A 129 20.13 26.08 -9.93
CA TYR A 129 20.45 27.20 -10.80
C TYR A 129 19.25 28.14 -10.88
N SER A 130 19.48 29.47 -10.88
CA SER A 130 18.41 30.46 -10.94
C SER A 130 18.73 31.62 -11.89
N PHE A 131 17.70 32.23 -12.45
CA PHE A 131 17.78 33.48 -13.21
C PHE A 131 16.43 34.21 -13.14
N SER A 132 16.41 35.50 -13.49
CA SER A 132 15.20 36.29 -13.56
C SER A 132 15.02 36.95 -14.92
N THR A 133 13.80 36.97 -15.42
CA THR A 133 13.41 37.78 -16.58
C THR A 133 13.21 39.26 -16.27
N GLY A 134 13.12 39.59 -14.98
CA GLY A 134 13.04 40.95 -14.45
C GLY A 134 14.35 41.43 -13.82
N PRO A 135 14.35 42.63 -13.24
CA PRO A 135 15.54 43.25 -12.65
C PRO A 135 15.90 42.71 -11.26
N VAL A 136 15.07 41.85 -10.67
CA VAL A 136 15.23 41.33 -9.31
C VAL A 136 15.17 39.81 -9.33
N ILE A 137 16.00 39.18 -8.47
CA ILE A 137 15.93 37.75 -8.16
C ILE A 137 15.19 37.56 -6.83
N ASP A 138 14.14 36.76 -6.86
CA ASP A 138 13.45 36.34 -5.64
C ASP A 138 14.25 35.22 -4.96
N THR A 139 14.49 35.36 -3.67
CA THR A 139 15.36 34.45 -2.89
C THR A 139 14.67 33.78 -1.72
N MET A 140 13.38 34.07 -1.46
CA MET A 140 12.67 33.46 -0.34
C MET A 140 12.39 31.97 -0.62
N GLU A 141 12.34 31.22 0.47
CA GLU A 141 12.06 29.77 0.44
C GLU A 141 11.00 29.42 1.49
N MET A 142 10.25 28.37 1.22
CA MET A 142 9.35 27.71 2.18
C MET A 142 9.56 26.21 2.10
N SER A 143 9.54 25.55 3.26
CA SER A 143 9.77 24.11 3.31
C SER A 143 8.84 23.41 4.30
N GLY A 144 8.79 22.08 4.19
CA GLY A 144 7.94 21.27 5.02
C GLY A 144 7.91 19.81 4.59
N HIS A 145 6.87 19.10 4.98
CA HIS A 145 6.70 17.68 4.72
C HIS A 145 5.31 17.37 4.18
N VAL A 146 5.23 16.35 3.32
CA VAL A 146 3.96 15.74 2.89
C VAL A 146 3.89 14.33 3.45
N LEU A 147 2.84 14.06 4.20
CA LEU A 147 2.54 12.77 4.81
C LEU A 147 1.21 12.24 4.27
N ALA A 148 1.09 10.94 4.11
CA ALA A 148 -0.20 10.31 3.80
C ALA A 148 -1.15 10.49 5.00
N ALA A 149 -2.34 11.02 4.75
CA ALA A 149 -3.29 11.37 5.81
C ALA A 149 -3.72 10.16 6.65
N GLU A 150 -3.92 9.00 6.01
CA GLU A 150 -4.41 7.78 6.66
C GLU A 150 -3.43 7.17 7.66
N ASN A 151 -2.11 7.28 7.39
CA ASN A 151 -1.12 6.49 8.13
C ASN A 151 0.22 7.20 8.37
N LEU A 152 0.31 8.50 8.10
CA LEU A 152 1.51 9.34 8.28
C LEU A 152 2.75 8.79 7.55
N GLU A 153 2.58 8.03 6.48
CA GLU A 153 3.69 7.59 5.65
C GLU A 153 4.26 8.78 4.87
N PRO A 154 5.58 8.98 4.83
CA PRO A 154 6.17 10.02 3.98
C PRO A 154 5.82 9.81 2.51
N VAL A 155 5.38 10.85 1.81
CA VAL A 155 5.01 10.78 0.40
C VAL A 155 6.16 11.27 -0.47
N LYS A 156 6.78 10.38 -1.23
CA LYS A 156 7.86 10.69 -2.16
C LYS A 156 7.34 11.08 -3.54
N GLY A 157 8.00 12.06 -4.18
CA GLY A 157 7.78 12.40 -5.58
C GLY A 157 6.54 13.25 -5.84
N MET A 158 5.83 13.68 -4.80
CA MET A 158 4.65 14.52 -4.91
C MET A 158 5.05 15.96 -5.23
N LEU A 159 4.39 16.61 -6.19
CA LEU A 159 4.58 18.03 -6.46
C LEU A 159 3.98 18.85 -5.32
N VAL A 160 4.70 19.85 -4.85
CA VAL A 160 4.19 20.83 -3.90
C VAL A 160 4.31 22.20 -4.53
N GLY A 161 3.25 22.98 -4.51
CA GLY A 161 3.26 24.26 -5.19
C GLY A 161 2.37 25.31 -4.55
N LEU A 162 2.45 26.51 -5.09
CA LEU A 162 1.88 27.72 -4.52
C LEU A 162 0.95 28.40 -5.52
N TYR A 163 -0.10 29.02 -4.97
CA TYR A 163 -0.84 30.13 -5.61
C TYR A 163 -0.70 31.40 -4.75
N ARG A 164 -0.71 32.56 -5.39
CA ARG A 164 -0.77 33.82 -4.64
C ARG A 164 -2.14 33.94 -3.99
N ALA A 165 -2.16 34.32 -2.72
CA ALA A 165 -3.37 34.58 -1.93
C ALA A 165 -3.71 36.07 -1.97
N ASP A 166 -3.93 36.59 -3.17
CA ASP A 166 -4.33 37.97 -3.41
C ASP A 166 -5.80 38.05 -3.88
N SER A 167 -6.25 39.21 -4.30
CA SER A 167 -7.64 39.42 -4.77
C SER A 167 -8.05 38.59 -6.00
N THR A 168 -7.10 37.95 -6.67
CA THR A 168 -7.34 37.10 -7.84
C THR A 168 -7.45 35.61 -7.47
N TYR A 169 -7.24 35.27 -6.18
CA TYR A 169 -7.33 33.91 -5.70
C TYR A 169 -8.79 33.46 -5.64
N ASP A 170 -9.03 32.27 -6.18
CA ASP A 170 -10.29 31.54 -6.12
C ASP A 170 -9.98 30.06 -5.88
N ASP A 171 -10.78 29.36 -5.09
CA ASP A 171 -10.57 27.96 -4.76
C ASP A 171 -10.65 27.03 -6.00
N SER A 172 -11.24 27.49 -7.12
CA SER A 172 -11.23 26.76 -8.39
C SER A 172 -9.86 26.76 -9.09
N LEU A 173 -8.91 27.60 -8.66
CA LEU A 173 -7.59 27.72 -9.32
C LEU A 173 -6.84 26.41 -9.35
N PHE A 174 -6.91 25.61 -8.30
CA PHE A 174 -6.24 24.33 -8.22
C PHE A 174 -6.72 23.32 -9.28
N ARG A 175 -7.98 23.47 -9.76
CA ARG A 175 -8.54 22.66 -10.84
C ARG A 175 -8.36 23.29 -12.23
N THR A 176 -8.21 24.61 -12.31
CA THR A 176 -8.30 25.33 -13.58
C THR A 176 -6.98 25.87 -14.11
N LYS A 177 -6.00 26.12 -13.24
CA LYS A 177 -4.71 26.71 -13.60
C LYS A 177 -3.54 25.92 -13.01
N PRO A 178 -2.40 25.83 -13.71
CA PRO A 178 -1.19 25.23 -13.16
C PRO A 178 -0.69 25.96 -11.91
N LEU A 179 -0.04 25.24 -11.02
CA LEU A 179 0.69 25.78 -9.87
C LEU A 179 1.71 26.83 -10.32
N VAL A 180 1.84 27.95 -9.60
CA VAL A 180 2.72 29.06 -9.99
C VAL A 180 4.18 28.78 -9.65
N ARG A 181 4.43 28.13 -8.51
CA ARG A 181 5.73 27.71 -8.03
C ARG A 181 5.67 26.26 -7.60
N VAL A 182 6.66 25.49 -7.94
CA VAL A 182 6.66 24.06 -7.66
C VAL A 182 7.99 23.58 -7.10
N SER A 183 7.91 22.56 -6.26
CA SER A 183 8.99 21.70 -5.79
C SER A 183 8.49 20.27 -5.76
N ARG A 184 9.36 19.31 -5.43
CA ARG A 184 9.00 17.90 -5.33
C ARG A 184 9.49 17.31 -4.01
N THR A 185 8.68 16.44 -3.41
CA THR A 185 9.05 15.77 -2.15
C THR A 185 10.11 14.69 -2.39
N ASN A 186 11.06 14.59 -1.48
CA ASN A 186 12.08 13.55 -1.43
C ASN A 186 11.59 12.27 -0.72
N GLY A 187 12.46 11.28 -0.51
CA GLY A 187 12.13 10.01 0.14
C GLY A 187 11.67 10.11 1.60
N SER A 188 11.92 11.24 2.27
CA SER A 188 11.38 11.53 3.61
C SER A 188 10.11 12.38 3.58
N GLY A 189 9.54 12.63 2.40
CA GLY A 189 8.38 13.51 2.22
C GLY A 189 8.72 14.99 2.34
N HIS A 190 9.99 15.36 2.49
CA HIS A 190 10.41 16.75 2.64
C HIS A 190 10.45 17.47 1.29
N PHE A 191 10.00 18.72 1.25
CA PHE A 191 10.06 19.61 0.09
C PHE A 191 10.64 20.97 0.48
N THR A 192 11.23 21.67 -0.51
CA THR A 192 11.65 23.06 -0.39
C THR A 192 11.29 23.81 -1.67
N ILE A 193 10.40 24.78 -1.58
CA ILE A 193 10.01 25.65 -2.69
C ILE A 193 10.93 26.88 -2.65
N LYS A 194 11.66 27.12 -3.74
CA LYS A 194 12.67 28.18 -3.84
C LYS A 194 12.25 29.28 -4.81
N GLY A 195 12.89 30.43 -4.71
CA GLY A 195 12.67 31.55 -5.63
C GLY A 195 11.30 32.20 -5.48
N ILE A 196 10.81 32.32 -4.27
CA ILE A 196 9.49 32.88 -3.95
C ILE A 196 9.61 34.41 -3.82
N ALA A 197 8.74 35.13 -4.54
CA ALA A 197 8.62 36.58 -4.39
C ALA A 197 7.95 36.94 -3.04
N PRO A 198 8.18 38.12 -2.49
CA PRO A 198 7.42 38.59 -1.32
C PRO A 198 5.92 38.62 -1.61
N GLY A 199 5.11 38.14 -0.65
CA GLY A 199 3.66 38.09 -0.81
C GLY A 199 3.00 37.07 0.12
N GLN A 200 1.72 36.86 -0.07
CA GLN A 200 0.93 35.86 0.64
C GLN A 200 0.62 34.69 -0.31
N TYR A 201 0.66 33.48 0.22
CA TYR A 201 0.54 32.28 -0.59
C TYR A 201 -0.35 31.22 0.06
N ARG A 202 -1.07 30.46 -0.75
CA ARG A 202 -1.68 29.19 -0.38
C ARG A 202 -0.86 28.05 -0.96
N ILE A 203 -0.76 26.96 -0.20
CA ILE A 203 0.07 25.81 -0.53
C ILE A 203 -0.80 24.59 -0.84
N PHE A 204 -0.39 23.87 -1.87
CA PHE A 204 -1.04 22.65 -2.35
C PHE A 204 0.01 21.59 -2.66
N ALA A 205 -0.39 20.33 -2.54
CA ALA A 205 0.40 19.24 -3.08
C ALA A 205 -0.46 18.38 -4.02
N LEU A 206 0.18 17.80 -5.05
CA LEU A 206 -0.46 17.09 -6.14
C LEU A 206 0.39 15.91 -6.59
N GLN A 207 -0.20 14.73 -6.64
CA GLN A 207 0.38 13.58 -7.33
C GLN A 207 -0.03 13.66 -8.81
N ASP A 208 0.62 14.55 -9.53
CA ASP A 208 0.32 14.87 -10.93
C ASP A 208 0.62 13.64 -11.83
N GLY A 209 -0.42 13.10 -12.43
CA GLY A 209 -0.35 11.91 -13.28
C GLY A 209 -0.18 12.20 -14.77
N ASP A 210 -0.66 13.34 -15.24
CA ASP A 210 -0.66 13.71 -16.66
C ASP A 210 0.29 14.88 -17.02
N GLY A 211 0.90 15.52 -16.02
CA GLY A 211 1.88 16.58 -16.22
C GLY A 211 1.29 17.96 -16.51
N ASP A 212 0.03 18.20 -16.14
CA ASP A 212 -0.65 19.47 -16.36
C ASP A 212 -0.54 20.47 -15.19
N TYR A 213 0.06 20.02 -14.07
CA TYR A 213 0.34 20.79 -12.86
C TYR A 213 -0.90 21.35 -12.16
N ARG A 214 -2.06 20.73 -12.31
CA ARG A 214 -3.34 21.08 -11.68
C ARG A 214 -4.10 19.82 -11.29
N PHE A 215 -5.02 19.93 -10.35
CA PHE A 215 -5.89 18.83 -9.97
C PHE A 215 -6.99 18.63 -11.01
N SER A 216 -6.72 17.81 -12.00
CA SER A 216 -7.61 17.53 -13.14
C SER A 216 -8.36 16.21 -13.01
N GLN A 217 -7.80 15.23 -12.27
CA GLN A 217 -8.32 13.87 -12.16
C GLN A 217 -8.52 13.46 -10.70
N LYS A 218 -9.64 12.80 -10.39
CA LYS A 218 -9.91 12.26 -9.05
C LYS A 218 -8.95 11.16 -8.61
N SER A 219 -8.25 10.54 -9.55
CA SER A 219 -7.20 9.53 -9.29
C SER A 219 -5.90 10.13 -8.77
N GLU A 220 -5.78 11.45 -8.79
CA GLU A 220 -4.62 12.17 -8.29
C GLU A 220 -4.76 12.41 -6.79
N ALA A 221 -3.75 11.98 -6.03
CA ALA A 221 -3.70 12.31 -4.63
C ALA A 221 -3.37 13.80 -4.45
N ILE A 222 -4.05 14.45 -3.54
CA ILE A 222 -3.88 15.87 -3.25
C ILE A 222 -3.60 16.10 -1.78
N ALA A 223 -3.03 17.27 -1.47
CA ALA A 223 -3.05 17.84 -0.14
C ALA A 223 -3.20 19.35 -0.25
N PHE A 224 -3.89 19.95 0.70
CA PHE A 224 -4.07 21.39 0.76
C PHE A 224 -4.14 21.88 2.20
N ASP A 225 -3.83 23.15 2.41
CA ASP A 225 -4.02 23.82 3.68
C ASP A 225 -4.89 25.07 3.49
N THR A 226 -5.71 25.35 4.47
CA THR A 226 -6.55 26.55 4.50
C THR A 226 -5.80 27.80 4.99
N LEU A 227 -4.58 27.62 5.51
CA LEU A 227 -3.74 28.71 6.01
C LEU A 227 -3.13 29.51 4.86
N VAL A 228 -2.87 30.79 5.14
CA VAL A 228 -2.12 31.69 4.27
C VAL A 228 -0.71 31.84 4.81
N TYR A 229 0.27 31.56 3.99
CA TYR A 229 1.69 31.58 4.34
C TYR A 229 2.37 32.84 3.78
N VAL A 230 3.26 33.42 4.59
CA VAL A 230 4.09 34.56 4.20
C VAL A 230 5.56 34.16 4.31
N PRO A 231 6.29 34.07 3.20
CA PRO A 231 7.71 33.74 3.25
C PRO A 231 8.50 34.86 3.92
N SER A 232 9.42 34.48 4.78
CA SER A 232 10.31 35.42 5.48
C SER A 232 11.69 34.78 5.66
N SER A 233 12.67 35.57 6.07
CA SER A 233 14.01 35.08 6.39
C SER A 233 14.61 35.82 7.57
N ARG A 234 15.46 35.15 8.31
CA ARG A 234 16.25 35.74 9.40
C ARG A 234 17.68 35.17 9.37
N PRO A 235 18.68 35.93 9.82
CA PRO A 235 20.01 35.37 10.07
C PRO A 235 19.95 34.43 11.27
N ASP A 236 20.62 33.28 11.14
CA ASP A 236 20.68 32.26 12.19
C ASP A 236 22.06 31.57 12.16
N LEU A 237 22.36 30.75 13.16
CA LEU A 237 23.60 30.02 13.31
C LEU A 237 23.33 28.52 13.36
N ARG A 238 24.06 27.76 12.55
CA ARG A 238 24.03 26.31 12.62
C ARG A 238 25.38 25.74 13.00
N MET A 239 25.35 24.59 13.65
CA MET A 239 26.55 23.81 13.97
C MET A 239 26.80 22.77 12.88
N ASP A 240 27.86 22.99 12.08
CA ASP A 240 28.30 22.04 11.08
C ASP A 240 29.39 21.15 11.67
N THR A 241 29.18 19.84 11.63
CA THR A 241 30.18 18.86 12.08
C THR A 241 31.09 18.50 10.92
N CYS A 242 32.38 18.85 11.07
CA CYS A 242 33.42 18.45 10.12
C CYS A 242 33.89 17.04 10.50
N TRP A 243 33.67 16.06 9.64
CA TRP A 243 34.05 14.69 9.86
C TRP A 243 35.47 14.43 9.35
N ARG A 244 36.33 13.81 10.16
CA ARG A 244 37.67 13.35 9.74
C ARG A 244 37.58 12.02 9.00
N ASP A 245 36.64 11.16 9.43
CA ASP A 245 36.30 9.92 8.78
C ASP A 245 34.81 9.58 9.10
N SER A 246 34.32 8.43 8.70
CA SER A 246 32.94 8.03 8.89
C SER A 246 32.53 7.79 10.36
N ILE A 247 33.47 7.87 11.32
CA ILE A 247 33.23 7.56 12.73
C ILE A 247 33.63 8.73 13.63
N TYR A 248 34.73 9.42 13.31
CA TYR A 248 35.28 10.49 14.15
C TYR A 248 35.12 11.86 13.47
N TYR A 249 34.53 12.79 14.18
CA TYR A 249 34.52 14.20 13.77
C TYR A 249 35.83 14.89 14.13
N ASP A 250 36.25 15.83 13.29
CA ASP A 250 37.42 16.64 13.51
C ASP A 250 37.11 17.89 14.32
N SER A 251 36.05 18.59 13.92
CA SER A 251 35.62 19.83 14.57
C SER A 251 34.14 20.09 14.37
N ILE A 252 33.56 20.90 15.27
CA ILE A 252 32.23 21.47 15.12
C ILE A 252 32.43 22.97 14.86
N ARG A 253 31.89 23.47 13.77
CA ARG A 253 31.95 24.88 13.39
C ARG A 253 30.58 25.51 13.47
N VAL A 254 30.53 26.69 14.07
CA VAL A 254 29.32 27.53 14.03
C VAL A 254 29.37 28.35 12.75
N VAL A 255 28.41 28.14 11.86
CA VAL A 255 28.34 28.80 10.55
C VAL A 255 27.09 29.67 10.50
N PRO A 256 27.22 30.98 10.19
CA PRO A 256 26.06 31.83 9.96
C PRO A 256 25.37 31.42 8.64
N TYR A 257 24.04 31.35 8.66
CA TYR A 257 23.23 31.08 7.49
C TYR A 257 21.94 31.90 7.48
N THR A 258 21.29 32.00 6.34
CA THR A 258 19.96 32.60 6.24
C THR A 258 18.92 31.52 6.49
N HIS A 259 18.15 31.66 7.57
CA HIS A 259 17.06 30.77 7.90
C HIS A 259 15.78 31.27 7.23
N TYR A 260 15.23 30.48 6.32
CA TYR A 260 13.97 30.77 5.63
C TYR A 260 12.79 30.17 6.40
N LEU A 261 11.70 30.90 6.44
CA LEU A 261 10.48 30.55 7.16
C LEU A 261 9.25 30.75 6.27
N PRO A 262 8.18 29.95 6.45
CA PRO A 262 8.06 28.78 7.34
C PRO A 262 8.87 27.58 6.82
N ASP A 263 9.34 26.74 7.75
CA ASP A 263 10.10 25.51 7.48
C ASP A 263 9.46 24.26 8.11
N ASP A 264 8.30 24.43 8.73
CA ASP A 264 7.57 23.43 9.50
C ASP A 264 6.19 23.08 8.90
N ILE A 265 5.97 23.38 7.64
CA ILE A 265 4.70 23.11 6.96
C ILE A 265 4.46 21.59 6.89
N VAL A 266 3.28 21.14 7.31
CA VAL A 266 2.89 19.73 7.16
C VAL A 266 1.60 19.63 6.36
N LEU A 267 1.67 18.92 5.22
CA LEU A 267 0.54 18.65 4.36
C LEU A 267 0.15 17.18 4.45
N PHE A 268 -1.14 16.90 4.51
CA PHE A 268 -1.69 15.56 4.58
C PHE A 268 -2.27 15.15 3.23
N SER A 269 -1.61 14.21 2.56
CA SER A 269 -2.01 13.74 1.24
C SER A 269 -3.10 12.68 1.34
N PHE A 270 -4.11 12.81 0.50
CA PHE A 270 -5.22 11.87 0.37
C PHE A 270 -5.72 11.80 -1.06
N LEU A 271 -6.39 10.70 -1.40
CA LEU A 271 -7.19 10.59 -2.61
C LEU A 271 -8.60 11.09 -2.29
N GLU A 272 -9.10 12.03 -3.10
CA GLU A 272 -10.43 12.60 -2.91
C GLU A 272 -11.51 11.54 -3.18
N GLY A 273 -12.28 11.23 -2.15
CA GLY A 273 -13.56 10.60 -2.21
C GLY A 273 -13.68 9.21 -2.81
N LYS A 274 -14.88 8.88 -3.17
CA LYS A 274 -15.30 7.56 -3.64
C LYS A 274 -14.46 7.13 -4.84
N GLN A 275 -13.80 5.98 -4.72
CA GLN A 275 -13.23 5.30 -5.87
C GLN A 275 -14.30 5.20 -6.95
N ASP A 276 -13.95 5.48 -8.19
CA ASP A 276 -14.87 5.34 -9.31
C ASP A 276 -15.46 3.93 -9.30
N LEU A 277 -16.79 3.86 -9.27
CA LEU A 277 -17.52 2.61 -9.23
C LEU A 277 -17.69 2.07 -10.65
N HIS A 278 -16.99 0.99 -10.92
CA HIS A 278 -17.11 0.27 -12.18
C HIS A 278 -17.28 -1.23 -11.94
N LEU A 279 -17.96 -1.88 -12.88
CA LEU A 279 -17.92 -3.33 -12.95
C LEU A 279 -16.50 -3.76 -13.36
N LEU A 280 -15.79 -4.43 -12.43
CA LEU A 280 -14.43 -4.90 -12.67
C LEU A 280 -14.42 -6.18 -13.53
N LYS A 281 -15.19 -7.18 -13.11
CA LYS A 281 -15.34 -8.47 -13.82
C LYS A 281 -16.53 -9.24 -13.29
N MET A 282 -16.94 -10.22 -14.08
CA MET A 282 -17.87 -11.27 -13.69
C MET A 282 -17.23 -12.64 -13.91
N GLU A 283 -17.42 -13.55 -12.98
CA GLU A 283 -16.89 -14.92 -13.07
C GLU A 283 -17.95 -15.93 -12.75
N ARG A 284 -18.03 -17.02 -13.53
CA ARG A 284 -18.87 -18.18 -13.24
C ARG A 284 -17.99 -19.43 -13.21
N PRO A 285 -17.40 -19.76 -12.05
CA PRO A 285 -16.48 -20.90 -11.92
C PRO A 285 -17.20 -22.24 -12.10
N GLU A 286 -18.42 -22.33 -11.58
CA GLU A 286 -19.28 -23.52 -11.58
C GLU A 286 -20.69 -23.16 -12.06
N PRO A 287 -21.51 -24.13 -12.47
CA PRO A 287 -22.84 -23.84 -13.00
C PRO A 287 -23.81 -23.21 -12.00
N ASP A 288 -23.63 -23.50 -10.70
CA ASP A 288 -24.60 -23.19 -9.66
C ASP A 288 -24.45 -21.82 -9.02
N TRP A 289 -23.38 -21.10 -9.37
CA TRP A 289 -23.12 -19.77 -8.84
C TRP A 289 -22.22 -18.92 -9.74
N PHE A 290 -22.33 -17.59 -9.60
CA PHE A 290 -21.44 -16.63 -10.25
C PHE A 290 -21.11 -15.48 -9.31
N LYS A 291 -20.02 -14.76 -9.61
CA LYS A 291 -19.55 -13.60 -8.86
C LYS A 291 -19.47 -12.37 -9.73
N ILE A 292 -19.82 -11.25 -9.12
CA ILE A 292 -19.67 -9.91 -9.67
C ILE A 292 -18.69 -9.16 -8.78
N TYR A 293 -17.70 -8.52 -9.37
CA TYR A 293 -16.71 -7.71 -8.67
C TYR A 293 -16.80 -6.26 -9.13
N PHE A 294 -16.84 -5.35 -8.18
CA PHE A 294 -16.80 -3.92 -8.42
C PHE A 294 -15.47 -3.33 -7.95
N THR A 295 -15.10 -2.16 -8.50
CA THR A 295 -13.88 -1.44 -8.12
C THR A 295 -13.99 -0.73 -6.77
N ALA A 296 -15.21 -0.47 -6.32
CA ALA A 296 -15.53 0.27 -5.10
C ALA A 296 -16.72 -0.35 -4.37
N PRO A 297 -16.93 -0.02 -3.09
CA PRO A 297 -18.15 -0.38 -2.35
C PRO A 297 -19.43 0.05 -3.06
N VAL A 298 -20.42 -0.82 -3.07
CA VAL A 298 -21.71 -0.59 -3.75
C VAL A 298 -22.79 -0.28 -2.71
N ASP A 299 -23.26 0.97 -2.68
CA ASP A 299 -24.35 1.38 -1.77
C ASP A 299 -25.71 0.84 -2.23
N THR A 300 -25.92 0.76 -3.55
CA THR A 300 -27.16 0.25 -4.15
C THR A 300 -26.87 -0.98 -4.99
N LEU A 301 -27.42 -2.12 -4.59
CA LEU A 301 -27.19 -3.40 -5.26
C LEU A 301 -27.66 -3.37 -6.74
N PRO A 302 -26.96 -4.07 -7.64
CA PRO A 302 -27.37 -4.17 -9.03
C PRO A 302 -28.68 -4.94 -9.16
N VAL A 303 -29.50 -4.56 -10.10
CA VAL A 303 -30.72 -5.28 -10.49
C VAL A 303 -30.38 -6.23 -11.62
N ILE A 304 -30.63 -7.52 -11.41
CA ILE A 304 -30.39 -8.57 -12.39
C ILE A 304 -31.73 -9.07 -12.91
N ARG A 305 -31.85 -9.14 -14.24
CA ARG A 305 -32.99 -9.76 -14.93
C ARG A 305 -32.47 -10.95 -15.75
N GLY A 306 -32.98 -12.13 -15.46
CA GLY A 306 -32.68 -13.33 -16.25
C GLY A 306 -33.30 -13.25 -17.64
N LEU A 307 -32.53 -13.61 -18.69
CA LEU A 307 -33.02 -13.72 -20.07
C LEU A 307 -33.33 -15.16 -20.45
N ASN A 308 -32.54 -16.11 -19.94
CA ASN A 308 -32.74 -17.54 -20.18
C ASN A 308 -33.04 -18.33 -18.88
N PHE A 309 -33.14 -17.67 -17.75
CA PHE A 309 -33.47 -18.26 -16.45
C PHE A 309 -34.42 -17.34 -15.66
N ASN A 310 -35.02 -17.89 -14.60
CA ASN A 310 -35.85 -17.09 -13.70
C ASN A 310 -34.97 -16.41 -12.63
N ASP A 311 -34.98 -15.08 -12.57
CA ASP A 311 -34.21 -14.29 -11.61
C ASP A 311 -34.65 -14.52 -10.15
N SER A 312 -35.87 -14.97 -9.91
CA SER A 312 -36.34 -15.35 -8.57
C SER A 312 -35.59 -16.55 -7.95
N CYS A 313 -34.82 -17.30 -8.76
CA CYS A 313 -34.01 -18.40 -8.25
C CYS A 313 -32.61 -17.95 -7.77
N LEU A 314 -32.31 -16.65 -7.80
CA LEU A 314 -31.04 -16.11 -7.35
C LEU A 314 -31.04 -15.84 -5.84
N VAL A 315 -30.04 -16.38 -5.14
CA VAL A 315 -29.77 -16.06 -3.72
C VAL A 315 -28.47 -15.29 -3.64
N LEU A 316 -28.53 -14.08 -3.09
CA LEU A 316 -27.38 -13.18 -2.96
C LEU A 316 -26.60 -13.45 -1.68
N GLU A 317 -25.29 -13.56 -1.81
CA GLU A 317 -24.30 -13.45 -0.74
C GLU A 317 -23.37 -12.28 -1.07
N ALA A 318 -23.42 -11.20 -0.29
CA ALA A 318 -22.61 -10.01 -0.50
C ALA A 318 -21.44 -9.97 0.48
N SER A 319 -20.33 -9.36 0.06
CA SER A 319 -19.23 -8.97 0.94
C SER A 319 -19.67 -7.87 1.91
N GLU A 320 -18.88 -7.58 2.92
CA GLU A 320 -19.20 -6.55 3.94
C GLU A 320 -19.44 -5.16 3.32
N HIS A 321 -18.76 -4.85 2.22
CA HIS A 321 -18.87 -3.57 1.50
C HIS A 321 -19.61 -3.66 0.17
N ASN A 322 -20.24 -4.80 -0.12
CA ASN A 322 -20.93 -5.09 -1.38
C ASN A 322 -20.07 -4.93 -2.64
N ASP A 323 -18.75 -4.90 -2.52
CA ASP A 323 -17.81 -4.83 -3.65
C ASP A 323 -17.67 -6.16 -4.39
N THR A 324 -18.03 -7.24 -3.72
CA THR A 324 -18.06 -8.60 -4.26
C THR A 324 -19.42 -9.23 -3.96
N LEU A 325 -20.15 -9.54 -5.01
CA LEU A 325 -21.49 -10.14 -4.93
C LEU A 325 -21.43 -11.56 -5.48
N THR A 326 -21.85 -12.55 -4.70
CA THR A 326 -22.00 -13.93 -5.14
C THR A 326 -23.47 -14.26 -5.27
N TYR A 327 -23.90 -14.68 -6.45
CA TYR A 327 -25.25 -15.12 -6.72
C TYR A 327 -25.30 -16.64 -6.88
N TRP A 328 -26.11 -17.30 -6.08
CA TRP A 328 -26.37 -18.72 -6.12
C TRP A 328 -27.65 -18.99 -6.90
N ILE A 329 -27.62 -19.97 -7.80
CA ILE A 329 -28.74 -20.32 -8.67
C ILE A 329 -29.40 -21.57 -8.09
N THR A 330 -30.59 -21.42 -7.50
CA THR A 330 -31.30 -22.52 -6.83
C THR A 330 -32.05 -23.47 -7.78
N ASP A 331 -32.22 -23.08 -9.06
CA ASP A 331 -32.79 -23.94 -10.09
C ASP A 331 -31.72 -24.90 -10.63
N THR A 332 -31.52 -26.01 -9.92
CA THR A 332 -30.57 -27.05 -10.32
C THR A 332 -30.96 -27.73 -11.65
N ALA A 333 -32.27 -27.79 -11.99
CA ALA A 333 -32.70 -28.34 -13.27
C ALA A 333 -32.26 -27.47 -14.46
N PHE A 334 -32.18 -26.17 -14.28
CA PHE A 334 -31.63 -25.24 -15.26
C PHE A 334 -30.12 -25.39 -15.36
N THR A 335 -29.38 -25.35 -14.25
CA THR A 335 -27.91 -25.39 -14.24
C THR A 335 -27.36 -26.71 -14.80
N HIS A 336 -28.11 -27.81 -14.65
CA HIS A 336 -27.74 -29.12 -15.22
C HIS A 336 -27.94 -29.23 -16.73
N ARG A 337 -28.75 -28.36 -17.33
CA ARG A 337 -29.06 -28.38 -18.77
C ARG A 337 -28.26 -27.38 -19.58
N THR A 338 -27.83 -26.29 -18.95
CA THR A 338 -27.24 -25.17 -19.66
C THR A 338 -26.02 -24.61 -18.92
N ASP A 339 -24.86 -24.65 -19.58
CA ASP A 339 -23.64 -24.04 -19.06
C ASP A 339 -23.59 -22.53 -19.28
N SER A 340 -24.47 -21.94 -20.11
CA SER A 340 -24.57 -20.51 -20.35
C SER A 340 -25.68 -19.85 -19.54
N LEU A 341 -25.41 -18.68 -18.99
CA LEU A 341 -26.31 -17.83 -18.24
C LEU A 341 -26.40 -16.48 -18.95
N GLU A 342 -27.58 -16.11 -19.40
CA GLU A 342 -27.83 -14.84 -20.10
C GLU A 342 -28.65 -13.92 -19.19
N MET A 343 -28.16 -12.70 -18.99
CA MET A 343 -28.80 -11.74 -18.10
C MET A 343 -28.62 -10.31 -18.56
N GLU A 344 -29.57 -9.47 -18.22
CA GLU A 344 -29.45 -8.02 -18.22
C GLU A 344 -29.16 -7.57 -16.79
N MET A 345 -28.13 -6.73 -16.62
CA MET A 345 -27.79 -6.15 -15.33
C MET A 345 -27.84 -4.64 -15.41
N ARG A 346 -28.58 -4.04 -14.48
CA ARG A 346 -28.62 -2.61 -14.26
C ARG A 346 -27.89 -2.25 -12.98
N SER A 347 -26.77 -1.54 -13.09
CA SER A 347 -25.93 -1.15 -11.95
C SER A 347 -25.55 0.32 -12.05
N LEU A 348 -25.12 0.91 -10.95
CA LEU A 348 -24.48 2.21 -10.95
C LEU A 348 -23.07 2.07 -11.52
N ASP A 349 -22.68 3.02 -12.37
CA ASP A 349 -21.37 3.12 -13.00
C ASP A 349 -20.93 4.58 -13.00
N THR A 350 -19.64 4.85 -12.82
CA THR A 350 -19.10 6.22 -12.85
C THR A 350 -18.76 6.61 -14.26
N ASP A 351 -19.28 7.73 -14.74
CA ASP A 351 -18.97 8.25 -16.07
C ASP A 351 -17.56 8.90 -16.13
N THR A 352 -17.14 9.30 -17.32
CA THR A 352 -15.83 9.95 -17.54
C THR A 352 -15.66 11.30 -16.83
N LEU A 353 -16.75 11.88 -16.32
CA LEU A 353 -16.76 13.13 -15.56
C LEU A 353 -16.82 12.88 -14.04
N GLY A 354 -16.83 11.59 -13.61
CA GLY A 354 -16.89 11.19 -12.21
C GLY A 354 -18.31 11.23 -11.61
N PHE A 355 -19.37 11.27 -12.42
CA PHE A 355 -20.75 11.19 -11.92
C PHE A 355 -21.27 9.76 -11.96
N LEU A 356 -21.94 9.33 -10.88
CA LEU A 356 -22.62 8.06 -10.82
C LEU A 356 -23.91 8.10 -11.63
N GLY A 357 -24.07 7.18 -12.57
CA GLY A 357 -25.26 6.99 -13.38
C GLY A 357 -25.68 5.53 -13.47
N TRP A 358 -26.95 5.28 -13.75
CA TRP A 358 -27.45 3.94 -14.02
C TRP A 358 -27.04 3.49 -15.41
N ARG A 359 -26.36 2.35 -15.48
CA ARG A 359 -25.97 1.67 -16.71
C ARG A 359 -26.65 0.30 -16.79
N THR A 360 -27.10 -0.07 -17.97
CA THR A 360 -27.71 -1.35 -18.26
C THR A 360 -26.91 -2.06 -19.34
N ASP A 361 -26.39 -3.24 -19.02
CA ASP A 361 -25.60 -4.08 -19.91
C ASP A 361 -26.14 -5.51 -19.95
N THR A 362 -25.95 -6.17 -21.07
CA THR A 362 -26.33 -7.58 -21.23
C THR A 362 -25.08 -8.46 -21.17
N PHE A 363 -25.11 -9.50 -20.36
CA PHE A 363 -24.01 -10.42 -20.14
C PHE A 363 -24.39 -11.85 -20.47
N MET A 364 -23.46 -12.59 -21.05
CA MET A 364 -23.50 -14.03 -21.20
C MET A 364 -22.33 -14.64 -20.42
N LEU A 365 -22.63 -15.39 -19.36
CA LEU A 365 -21.64 -16.06 -18.54
C LEU A 365 -21.65 -17.56 -18.81
N VAL A 366 -20.50 -18.11 -19.18
CA VAL A 366 -20.32 -19.54 -19.37
C VAL A 366 -19.59 -20.11 -18.16
N ALA A 367 -20.08 -21.23 -17.64
CA ALA A 367 -19.43 -21.90 -16.52
C ALA A 367 -18.03 -22.39 -16.94
N ARG A 368 -17.01 -22.00 -16.14
CA ARG A 368 -15.61 -22.41 -16.39
C ARG A 368 -15.45 -23.93 -16.29
N THR A 369 -16.16 -24.54 -15.36
CA THR A 369 -16.28 -25.98 -15.25
C THR A 369 -17.74 -26.33 -15.48
N GLY A 370 -18.09 -26.87 -16.65
CA GLY A 370 -19.46 -27.24 -16.99
C GLY A 370 -19.92 -28.50 -16.23
N TRP A 371 -21.24 -28.69 -16.14
CA TRP A 371 -21.84 -29.79 -15.41
C TRP A 371 -21.39 -31.18 -15.90
N ALA A 372 -21.16 -31.35 -17.20
CA ALA A 372 -20.66 -32.62 -17.75
C ALA A 372 -19.31 -33.03 -17.12
N LYS A 373 -18.39 -32.06 -16.97
CA LYS A 373 -17.08 -32.32 -16.37
C LYS A 373 -17.19 -32.61 -14.86
N ILE A 374 -18.05 -31.89 -14.13
CA ILE A 374 -18.31 -32.15 -12.70
C ILE A 374 -18.82 -33.57 -12.50
N ARG A 375 -19.79 -34.00 -13.32
CA ARG A 375 -20.35 -35.33 -13.29
C ARG A 375 -19.31 -36.41 -13.59
N ASP A 376 -18.47 -36.21 -14.61
CA ASP A 376 -17.43 -37.16 -14.99
C ASP A 376 -16.35 -37.31 -13.90
N GLU A 377 -15.98 -36.19 -13.24
CA GLU A 377 -15.07 -36.21 -12.09
C GLU A 377 -15.68 -36.92 -10.88
N LYS A 378 -16.96 -36.68 -10.62
CA LYS A 378 -17.70 -37.41 -9.59
C LYS A 378 -17.74 -38.90 -9.85
N GLN A 379 -18.06 -39.29 -11.08
CA GLN A 379 -18.10 -40.72 -11.48
C GLN A 379 -16.72 -41.39 -11.32
N LYS A 380 -15.64 -40.72 -11.69
CA LYS A 380 -14.28 -41.24 -11.45
C LYS A 380 -14.00 -41.49 -9.97
N LYS A 381 -14.39 -40.56 -9.08
CA LYS A 381 -14.22 -40.74 -7.61
C LYS A 381 -15.03 -41.92 -7.09
N ILE A 382 -16.26 -42.11 -7.58
CA ILE A 382 -17.10 -43.28 -7.27
C ILE A 382 -16.40 -44.58 -7.70
N ASP A 383 -15.91 -44.64 -8.93
CA ASP A 383 -15.26 -45.82 -9.49
C ASP A 383 -13.94 -46.14 -8.76
N GLU A 384 -13.14 -45.13 -8.43
CA GLU A 384 -11.90 -45.30 -7.68
C GLU A 384 -12.17 -45.85 -6.28
N TRP A 385 -13.15 -45.28 -5.56
CA TRP A 385 -13.53 -45.75 -4.24
C TRP A 385 -14.01 -47.20 -4.28
N ASN A 386 -14.88 -47.54 -5.24
CA ASN A 386 -15.38 -48.91 -5.41
C ASN A 386 -14.24 -49.89 -5.66
N LYS A 387 -13.28 -49.56 -6.55
CA LYS A 387 -12.08 -50.36 -6.79
C LYS A 387 -11.22 -50.54 -5.55
N GLU A 388 -11.03 -49.49 -4.76
CA GLU A 388 -10.29 -49.58 -3.49
C GLU A 388 -11.01 -50.45 -2.48
N ARG A 389 -12.33 -50.28 -2.39
CA ARG A 389 -13.17 -51.09 -1.49
C ARG A 389 -13.11 -52.57 -1.85
N GLU A 390 -13.21 -52.91 -3.10
CA GLU A 390 -13.05 -54.30 -3.58
C GLU A 390 -11.67 -54.87 -3.23
N LYS A 391 -10.59 -54.09 -3.39
CA LYS A 391 -9.25 -54.50 -2.98
C LYS A 391 -9.15 -54.76 -1.47
N LYS A 392 -9.78 -53.91 -0.65
CA LYS A 392 -9.82 -54.08 0.82
C LYS A 392 -10.62 -55.35 1.19
N VAL A 393 -11.76 -55.59 0.56
CA VAL A 393 -12.59 -56.78 0.77
C VAL A 393 -11.81 -58.05 0.41
N LYS A 394 -11.13 -58.06 -0.75
CA LYS A 394 -10.32 -59.21 -1.20
C LYS A 394 -9.12 -59.53 -0.29
N LYS A 395 -8.57 -58.52 0.37
CA LYS A 395 -7.42 -58.66 1.31
C LYS A 395 -7.84 -59.01 2.73
N SER A 396 -9.07 -58.78 3.13
CA SER A 396 -9.58 -59.01 4.47
C SER A 396 -9.93 -60.47 4.69
N LYS A 397 -9.43 -61.06 5.80
CA LYS A 397 -9.79 -62.41 6.28
C LYS A 397 -11.17 -62.48 6.96
N LYS A 398 -11.79 -61.35 7.24
CA LYS A 398 -13.14 -61.23 7.86
C LYS A 398 -14.02 -60.39 6.97
N PRO A 399 -15.33 -60.65 6.93
CA PRO A 399 -16.28 -59.80 6.19
C PRO A 399 -16.21 -58.37 6.75
N LEU A 400 -16.00 -57.39 5.84
CA LEU A 400 -16.03 -56.00 6.20
C LEU A 400 -17.50 -55.53 6.29
N PRO A 401 -17.82 -54.65 7.23
CA PRO A 401 -19.19 -54.10 7.32
C PRO A 401 -19.57 -53.35 6.03
N PRO A 402 -20.89 -53.37 5.67
CA PRO A 402 -21.36 -52.60 4.53
C PRO A 402 -21.08 -51.10 4.78
N GLU A 403 -20.47 -50.47 3.80
CA GLU A 403 -20.10 -49.03 3.84
C GLU A 403 -20.58 -48.44 2.52
N GLN A 404 -21.43 -47.42 2.61
CA GLN A 404 -21.89 -46.69 1.42
C GLN A 404 -20.78 -45.85 0.84
N ASN A 405 -20.75 -45.76 -0.49
CA ASN A 405 -19.79 -44.90 -1.16
C ASN A 405 -20.07 -43.42 -0.83
N PRO A 406 -19.12 -42.69 -0.24
CA PRO A 406 -19.34 -41.32 0.18
C PRO A 406 -19.55 -40.33 -0.99
N TYR A 407 -19.27 -40.73 -2.23
CA TYR A 407 -19.38 -39.89 -3.42
C TYR A 407 -20.67 -40.09 -4.22
N GLU A 408 -21.51 -41.08 -3.86
CA GLU A 408 -22.79 -41.32 -4.54
C GLU A 408 -23.82 -40.22 -4.27
N GLN A 409 -23.83 -39.67 -3.05
CA GLN A 409 -24.75 -38.61 -2.65
C GLN A 409 -23.97 -37.33 -2.39
N ASP A 410 -24.49 -36.20 -2.87
CA ASP A 410 -23.96 -34.89 -2.56
C ASP A 410 -24.43 -34.46 -1.17
N PHE A 411 -23.50 -33.94 -0.39
CA PHE A 411 -23.76 -33.47 0.97
C PHE A 411 -23.32 -32.02 1.11
N LEU A 412 -24.03 -31.31 1.93
CA LEU A 412 -23.64 -30.00 2.38
C LEU A 412 -22.38 -30.12 3.27
N ASP A 413 -21.28 -29.53 2.82
CA ASP A 413 -20.05 -29.50 3.62
C ASP A 413 -20.20 -28.45 4.73
N VAL A 414 -20.11 -28.89 5.98
CA VAL A 414 -20.25 -28.04 7.16
C VAL A 414 -18.95 -28.05 7.94
N LYS A 415 -18.43 -26.86 8.24
CA LYS A 415 -17.22 -26.64 9.03
C LYS A 415 -17.54 -25.88 10.29
N ILE A 416 -17.00 -26.34 11.41
CA ILE A 416 -17.09 -25.69 12.70
C ILE A 416 -15.72 -25.07 13.01
N SER A 417 -15.67 -23.79 13.30
CA SER A 417 -14.45 -23.05 13.60
C SER A 417 -14.59 -22.14 14.82
N PRO A 418 -13.51 -21.92 15.59
CA PRO A 418 -12.20 -22.50 15.44
C PRO A 418 -12.14 -23.98 15.86
N THR A 419 -11.10 -24.68 15.43
CA THR A 419 -10.78 -26.04 15.87
C THR A 419 -9.66 -25.99 16.91
N GLY A 420 -9.79 -26.77 17.98
CA GLY A 420 -8.73 -26.95 19.01
C GLY A 420 -8.74 -25.88 20.11
N ALA A 421 -8.61 -24.60 19.81
CA ALA A 421 -8.58 -23.51 20.78
C ALA A 421 -9.58 -22.40 20.46
N LEU A 422 -10.28 -21.89 21.47
CA LEU A 422 -11.21 -20.76 21.37
C LEU A 422 -10.78 -19.68 22.36
N ASP A 423 -10.71 -18.44 21.92
CA ASP A 423 -10.51 -17.29 22.80
C ASP A 423 -11.79 -17.02 23.61
N PRO A 424 -11.68 -16.67 24.91
CA PRO A 424 -12.87 -16.50 25.78
C PRO A 424 -13.88 -15.45 25.30
N ASN A 425 -13.42 -14.46 24.53
CA ASN A 425 -14.21 -13.38 23.96
C ASN A 425 -14.67 -13.65 22.52
N ARG A 426 -14.46 -14.85 22.00
CA ARG A 426 -14.86 -15.27 20.66
C ARG A 426 -15.96 -16.32 20.73
N ASN A 427 -16.67 -16.48 19.64
CA ASN A 427 -17.75 -17.47 19.51
C ASN A 427 -17.43 -18.47 18.41
N VAL A 428 -18.09 -19.63 18.47
CA VAL A 428 -17.93 -20.66 17.45
C VAL A 428 -18.77 -20.33 16.24
N MET A 429 -18.18 -20.51 15.06
CA MET A 429 -18.84 -20.28 13.79
C MET A 429 -19.09 -21.61 13.08
N ILE A 430 -20.31 -21.82 12.61
CA ILE A 430 -20.73 -22.94 11.77
C ILE A 430 -20.86 -22.40 10.35
N GLN A 431 -20.07 -22.91 9.43
CA GLN A 431 -20.03 -22.45 8.04
C GLN A 431 -20.34 -23.60 7.09
N SER A 432 -21.15 -23.34 6.06
CA SER A 432 -21.53 -24.29 5.02
C SER A 432 -20.88 -23.97 3.67
N SER A 433 -20.86 -24.96 2.76
CA SER A 433 -20.37 -24.79 1.38
C SER A 433 -21.31 -23.95 0.50
N GLU A 434 -22.59 -23.91 0.79
CA GLU A 434 -23.63 -23.12 0.10
C GLU A 434 -24.49 -22.34 1.10
N PRO A 435 -25.26 -21.33 0.68
CA PRO A 435 -26.15 -20.61 1.58
C PRO A 435 -27.14 -21.55 2.25
N ILE A 436 -27.44 -21.26 3.51
CA ILE A 436 -28.27 -22.10 4.35
C ILE A 436 -29.75 -21.72 4.16
N SER A 437 -30.58 -22.68 3.79
CA SER A 437 -32.03 -22.48 3.63
C SER A 437 -32.79 -22.75 4.93
N SER A 438 -32.39 -23.76 5.71
CA SER A 438 -32.99 -24.07 6.99
C SER A 438 -32.00 -24.74 7.95
N ILE A 439 -32.21 -24.52 9.25
CA ILE A 439 -31.48 -25.16 10.35
C ILE A 439 -32.49 -25.71 11.36
N ASP A 440 -32.29 -26.98 11.72
CA ASP A 440 -32.97 -27.57 12.84
C ASP A 440 -32.05 -27.55 14.07
N THR A 441 -32.31 -26.60 14.97
CA THR A 441 -31.49 -26.40 16.18
C THR A 441 -31.61 -27.52 17.18
N ALA A 442 -32.67 -28.34 17.12
CA ALA A 442 -32.82 -29.52 17.99
C ALA A 442 -31.76 -30.60 17.73
N HIS A 443 -31.10 -30.55 16.56
CA HIS A 443 -30.08 -31.48 16.13
C HIS A 443 -28.66 -30.84 16.13
N ILE A 444 -28.50 -29.70 16.81
CA ILE A 444 -27.23 -29.07 17.06
C ILE A 444 -27.00 -29.09 18.58
N HIS A 445 -25.82 -29.56 19.01
CA HIS A 445 -25.56 -29.77 20.43
C HIS A 445 -24.25 -29.11 20.83
N LEU A 446 -24.26 -28.42 21.95
CA LEU A 446 -23.07 -27.94 22.65
C LEU A 446 -22.91 -28.75 23.93
N TYR A 447 -21.75 -29.36 24.09
CA TYR A 447 -21.39 -30.11 25.29
C TYR A 447 -20.18 -29.52 25.97
N VAL A 448 -20.16 -29.46 27.30
CA VAL A 448 -18.95 -29.33 28.09
C VAL A 448 -18.42 -30.72 28.43
N VAL A 449 -17.10 -30.89 28.31
CA VAL A 449 -16.45 -32.18 28.59
C VAL A 449 -15.83 -32.14 29.99
N ARG A 450 -16.36 -32.95 30.93
CA ARG A 450 -15.83 -33.08 32.28
C ARG A 450 -15.63 -34.56 32.58
N ASP A 451 -14.45 -34.92 33.02
CA ASP A 451 -14.07 -36.30 33.34
C ASP A 451 -14.45 -37.33 32.28
N SER A 452 -14.23 -36.96 31.00
CA SER A 452 -14.61 -37.73 29.79
C SER A 452 -16.15 -37.90 29.57
N ASN A 453 -16.98 -37.29 30.39
CA ASN A 453 -18.43 -37.25 30.20
C ASN A 453 -18.85 -35.95 29.49
N LEU A 454 -19.93 -36.05 28.73
CA LEU A 454 -20.52 -34.92 27.98
C LEU A 454 -21.75 -34.43 28.75
N TYR A 455 -21.76 -33.13 29.05
CA TYR A 455 -22.92 -32.46 29.66
C TYR A 455 -23.40 -31.38 28.70
N GLU A 456 -24.67 -31.36 28.41
CA GLU A 456 -25.26 -30.39 27.50
C GLU A 456 -25.27 -29.00 28.12
N GLU A 457 -24.88 -28.00 27.33
CA GLU A 457 -24.83 -26.58 27.72
C GLU A 457 -25.76 -25.76 26.81
N PRO A 458 -26.43 -24.73 27.36
CA PRO A 458 -27.29 -23.87 26.58
C PRO A 458 -26.47 -23.00 25.63
N TYR A 459 -27.01 -22.72 24.45
CA TYR A 459 -26.41 -21.85 23.47
C TYR A 459 -27.48 -21.06 22.71
N LEU A 460 -27.05 -19.97 22.00
CA LEU A 460 -27.87 -19.22 21.08
C LEU A 460 -27.18 -19.28 19.68
N LEU A 461 -27.95 -19.67 18.66
CA LEU A 461 -27.46 -19.76 17.28
C LEU A 461 -28.11 -18.66 16.45
N LEU A 462 -27.29 -17.74 15.93
CA LEU A 462 -27.76 -16.62 15.11
C LEU A 462 -27.03 -16.60 13.74
N PRO A 463 -27.72 -16.17 12.66
CA PRO A 463 -27.05 -15.94 11.38
C PRO A 463 -25.94 -14.90 11.54
N THR A 464 -24.78 -15.15 10.94
CA THR A 464 -23.68 -14.19 10.95
C THR A 464 -23.99 -13.06 9.97
N PRO A 465 -23.97 -11.78 10.40
CA PRO A 465 -24.25 -10.65 9.52
C PRO A 465 -23.40 -10.69 8.24
N HIS A 466 -24.00 -10.38 7.10
CA HIS A 466 -23.35 -10.35 5.77
C HIS A 466 -22.69 -11.66 5.32
N LYS A 467 -23.02 -12.81 5.95
CA LYS A 467 -22.47 -14.13 5.61
C LYS A 467 -23.59 -15.17 5.52
N ALA A 468 -24.23 -15.27 4.36
CA ALA A 468 -25.35 -16.18 4.12
C ALA A 468 -25.03 -17.68 4.35
N ARG A 469 -23.75 -18.03 4.43
CA ARG A 469 -23.26 -19.40 4.67
C ARG A 469 -22.77 -19.64 6.08
N SER A 470 -23.04 -18.73 7.02
CA SER A 470 -22.45 -18.82 8.35
C SER A 470 -23.45 -18.50 9.46
N TYR A 471 -23.38 -19.27 10.51
CA TYR A 471 -24.08 -19.02 11.77
C TYR A 471 -23.08 -18.94 12.90
N THR A 472 -23.33 -18.05 13.86
CA THR A 472 -22.51 -17.91 15.06
C THR A 472 -23.23 -18.52 16.25
N LEU A 473 -22.56 -19.43 16.94
CA LEU A 473 -23.02 -20.08 18.15
C LEU A 473 -22.45 -19.32 19.34
N TYR A 474 -23.32 -18.67 20.09
CA TYR A 474 -23.00 -17.92 21.31
C TYR A 474 -23.26 -18.79 22.52
N ALA A 475 -22.32 -18.85 23.45
CA ALA A 475 -22.47 -19.56 24.72
C ALA A 475 -21.62 -18.88 25.82
N GLU A 476 -21.83 -19.29 27.07
CA GLU A 476 -20.97 -18.88 28.18
C GLU A 476 -19.68 -19.73 28.19
N TRP A 477 -18.66 -19.25 27.49
CA TRP A 477 -17.39 -19.95 27.36
C TRP A 477 -16.55 -19.82 28.64
N GLN A 478 -16.49 -20.91 29.43
CA GLN A 478 -15.67 -20.93 30.65
C GLN A 478 -14.20 -21.19 30.31
N PRO A 479 -13.26 -20.32 30.75
CA PRO A 479 -11.83 -20.54 30.54
C PRO A 479 -11.36 -21.90 31.07
N ASP A 480 -10.41 -22.52 30.35
CA ASP A 480 -9.83 -23.85 30.62
C ASP A 480 -10.75 -25.03 30.36
N TYR A 481 -12.05 -24.84 30.15
CA TYR A 481 -12.95 -25.95 29.86
C TYR A 481 -12.83 -26.42 28.41
N LYS A 482 -13.06 -27.71 28.23
CA LYS A 482 -13.19 -28.32 26.90
C LYS A 482 -14.66 -28.41 26.53
N TYR A 483 -14.96 -28.05 25.28
CA TYR A 483 -16.30 -28.12 24.71
C TYR A 483 -16.30 -29.02 23.48
N ALA A 484 -17.44 -29.61 23.16
CA ALA A 484 -17.69 -30.30 21.91
C ALA A 484 -18.95 -29.74 21.27
N VAL A 485 -18.81 -29.27 20.04
CA VAL A 485 -19.95 -28.86 19.21
C VAL A 485 -20.26 -29.99 18.24
N ALA A 486 -21.49 -30.47 18.23
CA ALA A 486 -21.94 -31.54 17.35
C ALA A 486 -23.12 -31.07 16.51
N VAL A 487 -23.09 -31.34 15.23
CA VAL A 487 -24.19 -31.12 14.28
C VAL A 487 -24.58 -32.49 13.73
N ASP A 488 -25.75 -32.94 14.00
CA ASP A 488 -26.24 -34.24 13.54
C ASP A 488 -26.51 -34.23 12.02
N SER A 489 -26.63 -35.40 11.42
CA SER A 489 -26.93 -35.53 10.00
C SER A 489 -28.29 -34.90 9.67
N ALA A 490 -28.34 -34.16 8.55
CA ALA A 490 -29.54 -33.46 8.06
C ALA A 490 -30.08 -32.35 8.98
N ALA A 491 -29.29 -31.87 9.93
CA ALA A 491 -29.65 -30.73 10.79
C ALA A 491 -29.63 -29.40 10.03
N ILE A 492 -28.80 -29.30 8.98
CA ILE A 492 -28.65 -28.10 8.14
C ILE A 492 -28.93 -28.47 6.70
N MET A 493 -29.76 -27.68 6.04
CA MET A 493 -30.09 -27.82 4.63
C MET A 493 -29.66 -26.55 3.88
N GLY A 494 -28.94 -26.73 2.79
CA GLY A 494 -28.54 -25.66 1.89
C GLY A 494 -29.61 -25.30 0.86
N VAL A 495 -29.39 -24.20 0.14
CA VAL A 495 -30.36 -23.71 -0.87
C VAL A 495 -30.48 -24.64 -2.07
N MET A 496 -29.48 -25.50 -2.32
CA MET A 496 -29.52 -26.53 -3.36
C MET A 496 -30.21 -27.81 -2.91
N GLY A 497 -30.71 -27.87 -1.67
CA GLY A 497 -31.36 -29.04 -1.08
C GLY A 497 -30.38 -30.09 -0.54
N HIS A 498 -29.08 -29.82 -0.50
CA HIS A 498 -28.13 -30.70 0.13
C HIS A 498 -28.20 -30.60 1.65
N THR A 499 -28.07 -31.74 2.33
CA THR A 499 -28.04 -31.82 3.79
C THR A 499 -26.65 -32.23 4.29
N ASN A 500 -26.33 -31.80 5.52
CA ASN A 500 -25.04 -32.09 6.13
C ASN A 500 -24.93 -33.54 6.62
N ARG A 501 -23.70 -34.05 6.64
CA ARG A 501 -23.33 -35.22 7.44
C ARG A 501 -23.12 -34.83 8.89
N LYS A 502 -23.12 -35.82 9.78
CA LYS A 502 -22.75 -35.60 11.18
C LYS A 502 -21.34 -35.03 11.29
N VAL A 503 -21.19 -33.87 11.95
CA VAL A 503 -19.94 -33.19 12.19
C VAL A 503 -19.79 -32.95 13.70
N ARG A 504 -18.60 -33.23 14.24
CA ARG A 504 -18.27 -32.93 15.63
C ARG A 504 -16.87 -32.32 15.70
N THR A 505 -16.76 -31.25 16.46
CA THR A 505 -15.49 -30.57 16.72
C THR A 505 -15.30 -30.37 18.22
N GLU A 506 -14.12 -30.68 18.72
CA GLU A 506 -13.74 -30.41 20.10
C GLU A 506 -12.83 -29.19 20.13
N LEU A 507 -13.02 -28.34 21.13
CA LEU A 507 -12.25 -27.13 21.35
C LEU A 507 -12.02 -26.94 22.85
N ARG A 508 -10.93 -26.26 23.21
CA ARG A 508 -10.65 -25.82 24.58
C ARG A 508 -10.67 -24.30 24.62
N VAL A 509 -11.40 -23.74 25.56
CA VAL A 509 -11.33 -22.30 25.82
C VAL A 509 -10.01 -22.00 26.52
N ARG A 510 -9.27 -21.03 26.00
CA ARG A 510 -7.98 -20.63 26.54
C ARG A 510 -8.10 -20.02 27.92
N ASN A 511 -7.04 -20.16 28.72
CA ASN A 511 -6.96 -19.56 30.04
C ASN A 511 -6.81 -18.03 29.94
N LEU A 512 -7.42 -17.29 30.88
CA LEU A 512 -7.28 -15.83 30.97
C LEU A 512 -5.83 -15.38 31.16
N ASN A 513 -5.03 -16.19 31.85
CA ASN A 513 -3.61 -15.92 32.07
C ASN A 513 -2.75 -16.00 30.79
N GLU A 514 -3.29 -16.48 29.68
CA GLU A 514 -2.61 -16.48 28.38
C GLU A 514 -2.64 -15.13 27.68
N TYR A 515 -3.41 -14.17 28.19
CA TYR A 515 -3.62 -12.85 27.61
C TYR A 515 -3.05 -11.75 28.48
N GLY A 516 -2.78 -10.62 27.85
CA GLY A 516 -2.51 -9.34 28.52
C GLY A 516 -3.61 -8.34 28.31
N THR A 517 -3.59 -7.28 29.10
CA THR A 517 -4.48 -6.12 29.00
C THR A 517 -3.63 -4.89 28.68
N LEU A 518 -4.16 -4.01 27.83
CA LEU A 518 -3.58 -2.68 27.58
C LEU A 518 -4.65 -1.63 27.80
N ILE A 519 -4.38 -0.71 28.72
CA ILE A 519 -5.22 0.44 29.03
C ILE A 519 -4.49 1.70 28.55
N VAL A 520 -5.12 2.45 27.66
CA VAL A 520 -4.55 3.66 27.07
C VAL A 520 -5.31 4.88 27.58
N ASN A 521 -4.60 5.74 28.31
CA ASN A 521 -5.12 7.01 28.82
C ASN A 521 -4.72 8.12 27.83
N LEU A 522 -5.66 8.58 27.00
CA LEU A 522 -5.41 9.64 26.03
C LEU A 522 -5.54 11.03 26.68
N LEU A 523 -4.50 11.82 26.52
CA LEU A 523 -4.50 13.24 26.87
C LEU A 523 -4.76 14.04 25.57
N THR A 524 -6.01 14.41 25.35
CA THR A 524 -6.42 15.19 24.16
C THR A 524 -7.62 16.08 24.51
N LYS A 525 -7.81 17.11 23.68
CA LYS A 525 -9.01 17.96 23.75
C LYS A 525 -10.14 17.44 22.85
N ASP A 526 -9.81 16.52 21.94
CA ASP A 526 -10.78 15.95 21.00
C ASP A 526 -11.61 14.87 21.71
N THR A 527 -12.92 14.91 21.54
CA THR A 527 -13.87 14.05 22.25
C THR A 527 -14.24 12.77 21.50
N CYS A 528 -13.95 12.71 20.20
CA CYS A 528 -14.34 11.60 19.33
C CYS A 528 -13.09 10.89 18.79
N MET A 529 -12.38 10.17 19.67
CA MET A 529 -11.15 9.46 19.29
C MET A 529 -11.38 7.96 19.21
N VAL A 530 -10.76 7.34 18.21
CA VAL A 530 -10.66 5.88 18.09
C VAL A 530 -9.20 5.48 18.18
N VAL A 531 -8.85 4.61 19.12
CA VAL A 531 -7.52 4.02 19.24
C VAL A 531 -7.49 2.67 18.54
N GLN A 532 -6.47 2.47 17.73
CA GLN A 532 -6.21 1.23 17.00
C GLN A 532 -4.91 0.61 17.47
N LEU A 533 -4.93 -0.69 17.74
CA LEU A 533 -3.72 -1.48 17.90
C LEU A 533 -3.33 -2.10 16.57
N LEU A 534 -2.07 -1.95 16.22
CA LEU A 534 -1.50 -2.36 14.94
C LEU A 534 -0.46 -3.46 15.15
N ASN A 535 -0.30 -4.32 14.16
CA ASN A 535 0.83 -5.24 14.11
C ASN A 535 2.07 -4.59 13.46
N GLY A 536 3.18 -5.32 13.38
CA GLY A 536 4.43 -4.85 12.75
C GLY A 536 4.36 -4.57 11.24
N SER A 537 3.22 -4.85 10.61
CA SER A 537 2.94 -4.51 9.19
C SER A 537 2.02 -3.31 9.03
N ASP A 538 1.79 -2.54 10.10
CA ASP A 538 0.88 -1.39 10.14
C ASP A 538 -0.59 -1.74 9.82
N ARG A 539 -1.01 -2.98 10.15
CA ARG A 539 -2.40 -3.45 9.99
C ARG A 539 -3.12 -3.43 11.31
N VAL A 540 -4.37 -2.98 11.30
CA VAL A 540 -5.24 -2.95 12.48
C VAL A 540 -5.54 -4.37 12.94
N VAL A 541 -5.23 -4.65 14.21
CA VAL A 541 -5.56 -5.91 14.90
C VAL A 541 -6.90 -5.76 15.62
N THR A 542 -7.06 -4.65 16.34
CA THR A 542 -8.28 -4.30 17.06
C THR A 542 -8.36 -2.80 17.26
N GLN A 543 -9.57 -2.30 17.52
CA GLN A 543 -9.78 -0.88 17.79
C GLN A 543 -10.82 -0.68 18.89
N GLN A 544 -10.70 0.42 19.59
CA GLN A 544 -11.62 0.85 20.62
C GLN A 544 -11.89 2.35 20.54
N ARG A 545 -13.15 2.72 20.73
CA ARG A 545 -13.51 4.12 20.91
C ARG A 545 -13.11 4.56 22.31
N VAL A 546 -12.52 5.73 22.39
CA VAL A 546 -12.13 6.32 23.66
C VAL A 546 -13.38 6.71 24.45
N SER A 547 -13.42 6.32 25.72
CA SER A 547 -14.52 6.65 26.62
C SER A 547 -14.56 8.15 26.94
N SER A 548 -15.64 8.62 27.54
CA SER A 548 -15.75 10.03 28.01
C SER A 548 -14.72 10.40 29.06
N SER A 549 -14.09 9.43 29.72
CA SER A 549 -12.98 9.63 30.66
C SER A 549 -11.61 9.69 29.99
N GLY A 550 -11.53 9.58 28.66
CA GLY A 550 -10.25 9.59 27.93
C GLY A 550 -9.56 8.24 27.87
N VAL A 551 -10.24 7.13 28.19
CA VAL A 551 -9.64 5.80 28.30
C VAL A 551 -10.10 4.89 27.18
N ALA A 552 -9.15 4.14 26.58
CA ALA A 552 -9.41 3.01 25.68
C ALA A 552 -8.84 1.73 26.30
N GLU A 553 -9.67 0.71 26.44
CA GLU A 553 -9.31 -0.55 27.10
C GLU A 553 -9.30 -1.69 26.11
N PHE A 554 -8.21 -2.45 26.08
CA PHE A 554 -8.00 -3.59 25.21
C PHE A 554 -7.76 -4.84 26.06
N TYR A 555 -8.73 -5.71 26.09
CA TYR A 555 -8.68 -6.98 26.80
C TYR A 555 -8.38 -8.15 25.87
N TYR A 556 -7.95 -9.25 26.43
CA TYR A 556 -7.67 -10.51 25.71
C TYR A 556 -6.65 -10.35 24.57
N LEU A 557 -5.64 -9.51 24.79
CA LEU A 557 -4.56 -9.36 23.83
C LEU A 557 -3.60 -10.55 23.90
N SER A 558 -3.26 -11.10 22.75
CA SER A 558 -2.18 -12.08 22.64
C SER A 558 -0.84 -11.44 23.05
N PRO A 559 0.07 -12.20 23.68
CA PRO A 559 1.40 -11.70 24.06
C PRO A 559 2.25 -11.43 22.82
N GLU A 560 2.21 -10.18 22.34
CA GLU A 560 2.89 -9.73 21.11
C GLU A 560 3.33 -8.28 21.25
N ILE A 561 4.08 -7.80 20.26
CA ILE A 561 4.43 -6.39 20.13
C ILE A 561 3.36 -5.71 19.30
N TYR A 562 2.71 -4.71 19.89
CA TYR A 562 1.73 -3.88 19.24
C TYR A 562 2.26 -2.47 19.02
N TYR A 563 1.74 -1.82 18.00
CA TYR A 563 1.90 -0.40 17.78
C TYR A 563 0.55 0.28 17.95
N MET A 564 0.54 1.57 18.27
CA MET A 564 -0.70 2.30 18.50
C MET A 564 -0.84 3.45 17.53
N ARG A 565 -2.04 3.58 16.99
CA ARG A 565 -2.50 4.70 16.18
C ARG A 565 -3.85 5.16 16.72
N CYS A 566 -4.13 6.44 16.64
CA CYS A 566 -5.48 6.94 16.89
C CYS A 566 -5.88 7.94 15.80
N PHE A 567 -7.15 8.13 15.62
CA PHE A 567 -7.70 9.14 14.72
C PHE A 567 -8.92 9.82 15.33
N VAL A 568 -9.21 11.03 14.84
CA VAL A 568 -10.36 11.83 15.24
C VAL A 568 -11.55 11.41 14.38
N ASP A 569 -12.48 10.66 14.94
CA ASP A 569 -13.71 10.18 14.29
C ASP A 569 -14.80 11.27 14.38
N ILE A 570 -14.77 12.23 13.46
CA ILE A 570 -15.63 13.44 13.52
C ILE A 570 -17.11 13.10 13.39
N ASN A 571 -17.45 12.14 12.53
CA ASN A 571 -18.84 11.75 12.24
C ASN A 571 -19.35 10.58 13.10
N GLY A 572 -18.47 9.97 13.91
CA GLY A 572 -18.81 8.91 14.84
C GLY A 572 -19.10 7.55 14.19
N ASN A 573 -18.57 7.29 12.99
CA ASN A 573 -18.81 6.04 12.27
C ASN A 573 -17.82 4.91 12.63
N GLY A 574 -16.76 5.22 13.40
CA GLY A 574 -15.70 4.26 13.79
C GLY A 574 -14.73 3.90 12.68
N LYS A 575 -14.75 4.62 11.56
CA LYS A 575 -13.83 4.47 10.43
C LYS A 575 -13.14 5.80 10.17
N TRP A 576 -11.92 5.74 9.67
CA TRP A 576 -11.22 6.93 9.22
C TRP A 576 -11.79 7.42 7.88
N ASP A 577 -12.08 8.71 7.80
CA ASP A 577 -12.67 9.33 6.61
C ASP A 577 -11.70 10.29 5.91
N VAL A 578 -11.76 10.23 4.58
CA VAL A 578 -10.94 11.07 3.71
C VAL A 578 -11.49 12.50 3.62
N GLY A 579 -10.64 13.44 3.17
CA GLY A 579 -11.05 14.81 2.86
C GLY A 579 -11.82 14.93 1.54
N ASP A 580 -12.36 16.10 1.31
CA ASP A 580 -13.04 16.52 0.08
C ASP A 580 -12.65 17.98 -0.23
N TYR A 581 -11.90 18.17 -1.30
CA TYR A 581 -11.44 19.50 -1.69
C TYR A 581 -12.61 20.38 -2.15
N GLY A 582 -13.60 19.80 -2.84
CA GLY A 582 -14.76 20.54 -3.33
C GLY A 582 -15.62 21.13 -2.19
N GLN A 583 -15.59 20.49 -1.02
CA GLN A 583 -16.26 20.95 0.20
C GLN A 583 -15.30 21.66 1.18
N GLY A 584 -14.01 21.75 0.87
CA GLY A 584 -13.01 22.32 1.76
C GLY A 584 -12.74 21.46 3.01
N LEU A 585 -13.10 20.19 2.98
CA LEU A 585 -12.94 19.27 4.12
C LEU A 585 -11.56 18.63 4.12
N GLN A 586 -10.87 18.73 5.26
CA GLN A 586 -9.62 18.02 5.51
C GLN A 586 -9.89 16.56 5.89
N PRO A 587 -8.98 15.61 5.59
CA PRO A 587 -9.06 14.25 6.10
C PRO A 587 -9.00 14.23 7.64
N GLU A 588 -9.61 13.22 8.25
CA GLU A 588 -9.54 13.03 9.68
C GLU A 588 -8.10 12.87 10.15
N ARG A 589 -7.75 13.55 11.26
CA ARG A 589 -6.38 13.59 11.76
C ARG A 589 -6.00 12.27 12.41
N VAL A 590 -4.82 11.77 12.03
CA VAL A 590 -4.21 10.55 12.55
C VAL A 590 -3.00 10.89 13.40
N TYR A 591 -2.81 10.16 14.48
CA TYR A 591 -1.65 10.26 15.37
C TYR A 591 -1.09 8.86 15.65
N TYR A 592 0.22 8.77 15.82
CA TYR A 592 0.91 7.53 16.21
C TYR A 592 1.59 7.69 17.56
N PHE A 593 1.53 6.62 18.34
CA PHE A 593 2.39 6.50 19.52
C PHE A 593 3.80 6.07 19.08
N PRO A 594 4.87 6.81 19.49
CA PRO A 594 6.19 6.66 18.88
C PRO A 594 6.96 5.40 19.29
N LYS A 595 6.41 4.61 20.22
CA LYS A 595 7.08 3.42 20.77
C LYS A 595 6.24 2.16 20.60
N PRO A 596 6.86 1.00 20.35
CA PRO A 596 6.16 -0.27 20.40
C PRO A 596 5.72 -0.62 21.83
N MET A 597 4.57 -1.29 21.95
CA MET A 597 4.01 -1.78 23.21
C MET A 597 4.21 -3.29 23.29
N ASN A 598 4.98 -3.74 24.27
CA ASN A 598 5.21 -5.17 24.50
C ASN A 598 4.18 -5.69 25.51
N VAL A 599 3.13 -6.33 25.03
CA VAL A 599 2.10 -6.95 25.86
C VAL A 599 2.55 -8.38 26.22
N ARG A 600 2.51 -8.70 27.51
CA ARG A 600 2.89 -10.02 28.04
C ARG A 600 1.68 -10.70 28.68
N ALA A 601 1.69 -12.03 28.64
CA ALA A 601 0.65 -12.83 29.28
C ALA A 601 0.58 -12.56 30.79
N GLY A 602 -0.64 -12.38 31.30
CA GLY A 602 -0.90 -12.09 32.71
C GLY A 602 -0.49 -10.70 33.19
N TRP A 603 -0.20 -9.76 32.26
CA TRP A 603 0.17 -8.39 32.61
C TRP A 603 -0.91 -7.41 32.18
N ASP A 604 -1.21 -6.47 33.05
CA ASP A 604 -1.98 -5.27 32.75
C ASP A 604 -0.99 -4.12 32.54
N VAL A 605 -1.00 -3.55 31.33
CA VAL A 605 -0.13 -2.46 30.92
C VAL A 605 -0.98 -1.19 30.83
N GLU A 606 -0.59 -0.16 31.55
CA GLU A 606 -1.21 1.16 31.48
C GLU A 606 -0.26 2.13 30.76
N GLN A 607 -0.78 2.84 29.75
CA GLN A 607 -0.03 3.79 28.96
C GLN A 607 -0.76 5.11 28.86
N GLU A 608 -0.09 6.17 29.33
CA GLU A 608 -0.50 7.55 29.10
C GLU A 608 0.02 8.02 27.73
N TRP A 609 -0.82 8.69 26.97
CA TRP A 609 -0.48 9.19 25.65
C TRP A 609 -1.03 10.59 25.40
N ASP A 610 -0.14 11.59 25.39
CA ASP A 610 -0.42 12.93 24.87
C ASP A 610 -0.14 12.94 23.36
N VAL A 611 -1.19 13.04 22.55
CA VAL A 611 -1.13 12.97 21.08
C VAL A 611 -0.43 14.18 20.45
N GLN A 612 -0.27 15.28 21.18
CA GLN A 612 0.34 16.52 20.70
C GLN A 612 1.76 16.76 21.24
N SER A 613 2.26 15.89 22.12
CA SER A 613 3.58 16.06 22.75
C SER A 613 4.76 15.97 21.77
N ILE A 614 4.56 15.32 20.63
CA ILE A 614 5.59 15.12 19.60
C ILE A 614 5.04 15.62 18.26
N PRO A 615 5.84 16.35 17.45
CA PRO A 615 5.45 16.75 16.09
C PRO A 615 5.03 15.56 15.25
N VAL A 616 3.95 15.70 14.49
CA VAL A 616 3.32 14.61 13.71
C VAL A 616 4.31 13.87 12.80
N MET A 617 5.26 14.59 12.18
CA MET A 617 6.31 14.03 11.34
C MET A 617 7.26 13.05 12.06
N ARG A 618 7.26 13.04 13.41
CA ARG A 618 8.12 12.16 14.23
C ARG A 618 7.34 11.14 15.06
N GLN A 619 6.02 11.09 14.90
CA GLN A 619 5.18 10.19 15.70
C GLN A 619 5.22 8.75 15.20
N LYS A 620 5.23 8.51 13.87
CA LYS A 620 5.22 7.16 13.32
C LYS A 620 6.52 6.44 13.65
N PRO A 621 6.47 5.26 14.32
CA PRO A 621 7.65 4.45 14.59
C PRO A 621 8.43 4.10 13.32
N ALA A 622 9.75 4.18 13.37
CA ALA A 622 10.63 3.95 12.22
C ALA A 622 10.47 2.54 11.62
N GLU A 623 10.13 1.56 12.46
CA GLU A 623 9.89 0.18 12.07
C GLU A 623 8.64 0.01 11.18
N LEU A 624 7.65 0.90 11.32
CA LEU A 624 6.43 0.91 10.54
C LEU A 624 6.57 1.71 9.23
N ILE A 625 7.59 2.56 9.10
CA ILE A 625 7.81 3.36 7.89
C ILE A 625 8.31 2.47 6.76
N LYS A 626 7.48 2.34 5.73
CA LYS A 626 7.78 1.55 4.52
C LYS A 626 8.60 2.36 3.52
N GLN A 627 8.27 3.64 3.37
CA GLN A 627 9.01 4.56 2.52
C GLN A 627 10.34 4.90 3.20
N LYS A 628 11.44 4.43 2.60
CA LYS A 628 12.78 4.73 3.11
C LYS A 628 13.24 6.09 2.60
N ALA A 629 13.86 6.86 3.48
CA ALA A 629 14.57 8.07 3.08
C ALA A 629 15.63 7.74 2.01
N ASP A 630 15.87 8.69 1.12
CA ASP A 630 16.91 8.56 0.11
C ASP A 630 18.26 8.44 0.83
N LYS A 631 18.97 7.32 0.60
CA LYS A 631 20.30 7.11 1.18
C LYS A 631 21.33 7.72 0.27
N GLU A 632 22.01 8.74 0.73
CA GLU A 632 23.27 9.18 0.11
C GLU A 632 24.35 8.13 0.42
N LYS A 633 24.87 7.49 -0.62
CA LYS A 633 26.03 6.61 -0.48
C LYS A 633 27.30 7.45 -0.41
N THR A 634 28.10 7.23 0.60
CA THR A 634 29.42 7.87 0.68
C THR A 634 30.31 7.39 -0.47
N PRO A 635 31.28 8.20 -0.93
CA PRO A 635 32.24 7.79 -1.98
C PRO A 635 32.88 6.43 -1.67
N ARG A 636 33.20 6.19 -0.41
CA ARG A 636 33.81 4.94 0.07
C ARG A 636 32.91 3.72 -0.09
N GLU A 637 31.60 3.85 0.17
CA GLU A 637 30.63 2.76 -0.03
C GLU A 637 30.47 2.45 -1.51
N ARG A 638 30.43 3.47 -2.37
CA ARG A 638 30.36 3.31 -3.83
C ARG A 638 31.60 2.62 -4.38
N ASN A 639 32.79 3.00 -3.92
CA ASN A 639 34.03 2.37 -4.34
C ASN A 639 34.09 0.90 -3.95
N LYS A 640 33.60 0.52 -2.75
CA LYS A 640 33.47 -0.88 -2.34
C LYS A 640 32.51 -1.67 -3.23
N GLU A 641 31.36 -1.09 -3.61
CA GLU A 641 30.42 -1.73 -4.52
C GLU A 641 31.04 -1.97 -5.90
N ARG A 642 31.78 -1.00 -6.44
CA ARG A 642 32.50 -1.12 -7.71
C ARG A 642 33.54 -2.21 -7.68
N ASP A 643 34.33 -2.28 -6.62
CA ASP A 643 35.32 -3.34 -6.46
C ASP A 643 34.66 -4.71 -6.39
N ALA A 644 33.52 -4.82 -5.71
CA ALA A 644 32.73 -6.04 -5.68
C ALA A 644 32.14 -6.40 -7.06
N GLU A 645 31.69 -5.42 -7.86
CA GLU A 645 31.22 -5.65 -9.23
C GLU A 645 32.36 -6.05 -10.17
N LYS A 646 33.53 -5.39 -10.07
CA LYS A 646 34.72 -5.78 -10.84
C LYS A 646 35.16 -7.21 -10.50
N ALA A 647 35.10 -7.60 -9.23
CA ALA A 647 35.43 -8.95 -8.80
C ALA A 647 34.45 -10.02 -9.34
N LYS A 648 33.16 -9.67 -9.53
CA LYS A 648 32.15 -10.56 -10.13
C LYS A 648 32.28 -10.70 -11.67
N ARG A 649 32.96 -9.74 -12.34
CA ARG A 649 33.19 -9.76 -13.79
C ARG A 649 34.50 -10.45 -14.20
N LYS A 650 35.39 -10.69 -13.24
CA LYS A 650 36.60 -11.52 -13.38
C LYS A 650 36.26 -12.98 -13.04
#